data_e49ac3f84877a5bca335944c36e090fb
#
_entry.id   e49ac3f84877a5bca335944c36e090fb
#
_cell.length_a   1.000
_cell.length_b   1.000
_cell.length_c   1.000
_cell.angle_alpha   90.00
_cell.angle_beta   90.00
_cell.angle_gamma   90.00
#
_symmetry.space_group_name_H-M   'P 1'
#
loop_
_entity.id
_entity.type
_entity.pdbx_description
1 polymer ?
#
loop_
_entity_poly.entity_id
_entity_poly.type
_entity_poly.pdbx_seq_one_letter_code
_entity_poly.pdbx_strand_id
1 'polypeptide(L)'
;MKKTYKISSFIVLIMLSIGLLIPVFQDYKKESKRTAYEKQLHEVMKQIPTQSRELDTIAKVDRPDVAALQNYFQTLDPALGVVPVKRQYAAYEQAQKLEAKAARNRELIWEGTRADMGGRTRALLFDPNDSQAKKVFAGGVTGGLWVNNDILDLSEDWEPIGDFYPNLAISSLTYDPTDPMVMYAGTGEAQTARIIYRESSGLGMGVFKSEDGGESWEIIPSTADFAYVTDVKVRDEDGVGVIYAAVVSGNYQGADHQSEPSDGLYRSIDGGESWEQVLPLIPETDEPYAPAILEIASNGRIFVGTTENLQLKGGATILWSDEGTSGSWTTFDDYNTLINGESYYNIPARTIIASAPSNPDIVYAQFAAGYMESSNGFYHYRGRYMAKSTDGGETWSTMNKPANDWSTLAWHAFILKVQPDDPNSIFTGGLDLWKSSNSGQSWNHISDWVLMYYGGGDEYVHADQHQIAFRPDDPTTAIFGCDGGVFLSENAHLSIPTFTERNQNFNTLQFYSGAINPTAGSVQMLGGLQDNGSLIYTGNTLDINDMLSGGDGAACFWDQNEANLYMTSVYYNRYYFYKNNNQYDYIDGGSGTFVSPADYDYINNILYANAVDFLGNYAGRIYRIKNIGSQVSGGFIDLGTSNTVPFSHIAWSQHSTLGNSTIFAGTGSGRLYKVENANTSPSTTEIGSSDFPLASVSAVAIGGSEDTLLVSFSNYGVSSIWLTFDGGDNWMEREGNLPDMPVRWAILHPENSAQAMLATETGIWTTNMLFEEEPLWEPTTEGMGNVRIDMLRMRLSDNTVIAATHGRGLFTTVWEKDVYTFESEGQKNMAAFTVYPNPVTDFVGLKTHLEGDFDLQILDMQGKIVLNRKLFFQTRNTIRLDLKHLSSGQYVLRLSDDNQQFIQKIIKE
;
A
#
# COMPACT_ATOMS: atom_id res chain seq x y z
N MET A 1 -49.95 -6.62 -53.77
CA MET A 1 -48.62 -6.01 -53.54
C MET A 1 -48.60 -4.87 -52.51
N LYS A 2 -49.62 -4.05 -52.29
CA LYS A 2 -49.58 -2.94 -51.27
C LYS A 2 -49.71 -3.34 -49.81
N LYS A 3 -50.13 -4.56 -49.45
CA LYS A 3 -50.20 -5.06 -48.07
C LYS A 3 -48.91 -5.62 -47.53
N THR A 4 -48.08 -6.15 -48.40
CA THR A 4 -46.77 -6.78 -48.01
C THR A 4 -45.74 -5.74 -47.65
N TYR A 5 -45.72 -4.56 -48.29
CA TYR A 5 -44.79 -3.49 -47.97
C TYR A 5 -45.04 -2.80 -46.62
N LYS A 6 -46.32 -2.75 -46.15
CA LYS A 6 -46.66 -2.17 -44.85
C LYS A 6 -46.21 -3.06 -43.66
N ILE A 7 -46.23 -4.37 -43.84
CA ILE A 7 -45.82 -5.34 -42.79
C ILE A 7 -44.30 -5.35 -42.68
N SER A 8 -43.55 -5.30 -43.79
CA SER A 8 -42.08 -5.24 -43.79
C SER A 8 -41.58 -3.93 -43.17
N SER A 9 -42.20 -2.81 -43.49
CA SER A 9 -41.83 -1.51 -42.88
C SER A 9 -42.13 -1.45 -41.37
N PHE A 10 -43.19 -2.11 -40.92
CA PHE A 10 -43.54 -2.16 -39.49
C PHE A 10 -42.60 -3.09 -38.71
N ILE A 11 -42.17 -4.21 -39.29
CA ILE A 11 -41.15 -5.11 -38.69
C ILE A 11 -39.79 -4.46 -38.62
N VAL A 12 -39.37 -3.73 -39.65
CA VAL A 12 -38.11 -2.98 -39.64
C VAL A 12 -38.14 -1.83 -38.61
N LEU A 13 -39.29 -1.15 -38.43
CA LEU A 13 -39.44 -0.13 -37.40
C LEU A 13 -39.41 -0.72 -35.97
N ILE A 14 -40.00 -1.91 -35.79
CA ILE A 14 -39.95 -2.63 -34.48
C ILE A 14 -38.52 -3.12 -34.21
N MET A 15 -37.82 -3.66 -35.19
CA MET A 15 -36.42 -4.08 -35.02
C MET A 15 -35.49 -2.90 -34.74
N LEU A 16 -35.68 -1.77 -35.41
CA LEU A 16 -34.98 -0.53 -35.12
C LEU A 16 -35.28 0.02 -33.72
N SER A 17 -36.55 -0.04 -33.29
CA SER A 17 -36.95 0.40 -31.94
C SER A 17 -36.44 -0.55 -30.85
N ILE A 18 -36.42 -1.86 -31.09
CA ILE A 18 -35.83 -2.85 -30.19
C ILE A 18 -34.30 -2.67 -30.15
N GLY A 19 -33.65 -2.46 -31.31
CA GLY A 19 -32.22 -2.18 -31.38
C GLY A 19 -31.77 -0.91 -30.64
N LEU A 20 -32.64 0.11 -30.58
CA LEU A 20 -32.39 1.34 -29.80
C LEU A 20 -32.75 1.17 -28.29
N LEU A 21 -33.63 0.25 -27.96
CA LEU A 21 -34.06 0.01 -26.56
C LEU A 21 -33.07 -0.91 -25.82
N ILE A 22 -32.33 -1.78 -26.51
CA ILE A 22 -31.38 -2.70 -25.87
C ILE A 22 -30.23 -1.93 -25.19
N PRO A 23 -29.56 -0.98 -25.82
CA PRO A 23 -28.53 -0.17 -25.15
C PRO A 23 -29.08 0.59 -23.93
N VAL A 24 -30.20 1.30 -24.11
CA VAL A 24 -30.88 2.03 -23.01
C VAL A 24 -31.24 1.12 -21.83
N PHE A 25 -31.67 -0.11 -22.09
CA PHE A 25 -32.00 -1.07 -21.04
C PHE A 25 -30.73 -1.64 -20.38
N GLN A 26 -29.64 -1.80 -21.10
CA GLN A 26 -28.33 -2.22 -20.57
C GLN A 26 -27.74 -1.11 -19.68
N ASP A 27 -27.77 0.14 -20.12
CA ASP A 27 -27.29 1.30 -19.35
C ASP A 27 -28.13 1.49 -18.08
N TYR A 28 -29.44 1.38 -18.15
CA TYR A 28 -30.31 1.44 -16.97
C TYR A 28 -30.00 0.33 -15.97
N LYS A 29 -29.74 -0.89 -16.44
CA LYS A 29 -29.38 -2.02 -15.58
C LYS A 29 -28.01 -1.84 -14.93
N LYS A 30 -27.03 -1.26 -15.64
CA LYS A 30 -25.68 -0.99 -15.14
C LYS A 30 -25.73 0.14 -14.11
N GLU A 31 -26.45 1.23 -14.37
CA GLU A 31 -26.66 2.33 -13.43
C GLU A 31 -27.39 1.88 -12.16
N SER A 32 -28.38 1.01 -12.28
CA SER A 32 -29.06 0.42 -11.12
C SER A 32 -28.11 -0.42 -10.24
N LYS A 33 -27.16 -1.15 -10.84
CA LYS A 33 -26.12 -1.89 -10.11
C LYS A 33 -25.15 -0.93 -9.43
N ARG A 34 -24.72 0.15 -10.11
CA ARG A 34 -23.84 1.17 -9.53
C ARG A 34 -24.49 1.84 -8.33
N THR A 35 -25.73 2.26 -8.43
CA THR A 35 -26.49 2.82 -7.31
C THR A 35 -26.62 1.84 -6.14
N ALA A 36 -26.80 0.55 -6.42
CA ALA A 36 -26.82 -0.47 -5.38
C ALA A 36 -25.44 -0.64 -4.70
N TYR A 37 -24.38 -0.62 -5.47
CA TYR A 37 -22.98 -0.67 -4.96
C TYR A 37 -22.64 0.56 -4.12
N GLU A 38 -23.00 1.76 -4.58
CA GLU A 38 -22.81 3.01 -3.82
C GLU A 38 -23.55 2.96 -2.47
N LYS A 39 -24.76 2.39 -2.46
CA LYS A 39 -25.50 2.18 -1.22
C LYS A 39 -24.80 1.17 -0.29
N GLN A 40 -24.25 0.09 -0.84
CA GLN A 40 -23.50 -0.89 -0.07
C GLN A 40 -22.25 -0.27 0.55
N LEU A 41 -21.46 0.48 -0.23
CA LEU A 41 -20.30 1.22 0.27
C LEU A 41 -20.71 2.13 1.45
N HIS A 42 -21.82 2.85 1.29
CA HIS A 42 -22.35 3.74 2.34
C HIS A 42 -22.75 3.01 3.62
N GLU A 43 -23.38 1.84 3.51
CA GLU A 43 -23.78 1.06 4.70
C GLU A 43 -22.56 0.53 5.46
N VAL A 44 -21.50 0.13 4.77
CA VAL A 44 -20.23 -0.26 5.40
C VAL A 44 -19.56 0.96 6.06
N MET A 45 -19.49 2.08 5.35
CA MET A 45 -18.89 3.32 5.85
C MET A 45 -19.57 3.87 7.11
N LYS A 46 -20.90 3.71 7.24
CA LYS A 46 -21.65 4.12 8.46
C LYS A 46 -21.33 3.31 9.70
N GLN A 47 -20.77 2.12 9.55
CA GLN A 47 -20.40 1.28 10.70
C GLN A 47 -19.08 1.72 11.35
N ILE A 48 -18.40 2.70 10.76
CA ILE A 48 -17.10 3.17 11.21
C ILE A 48 -17.28 4.27 12.23
N PRO A 49 -16.67 4.16 13.41
CA PRO A 49 -16.70 5.21 14.41
C PRO A 49 -15.92 6.45 13.93
N THR A 50 -16.61 7.56 13.75
CA THR A 50 -16.01 8.77 13.16
C THR A 50 -15.29 9.67 14.17
N GLN A 51 -15.62 9.55 15.47
CA GLN A 51 -14.97 10.31 16.54
C GLN A 51 -15.07 9.58 17.87
N SER A 52 -13.99 9.57 18.63
CA SER A 52 -13.99 9.21 20.05
C SER A 52 -13.67 10.43 20.90
N ARG A 53 -14.41 10.65 21.99
CA ARG A 53 -14.10 11.72 22.95
C ARG A 53 -12.79 11.49 23.70
N GLU A 54 -12.38 10.22 23.84
CA GLU A 54 -11.10 9.88 24.49
C GLU A 54 -9.90 10.16 23.58
N LEU A 55 -10.06 10.17 22.24
CA LEU A 55 -8.98 10.53 21.32
C LEU A 55 -8.45 11.95 21.57
N ASP A 56 -9.31 12.88 21.99
CA ASP A 56 -8.91 14.26 22.34
C ASP A 56 -7.96 14.32 23.55
N THR A 57 -7.80 13.23 24.28
CA THR A 57 -6.94 13.14 25.48
C THR A 57 -5.69 12.28 25.26
N ILE A 58 -5.53 11.68 24.07
CA ILE A 58 -4.37 10.87 23.70
C ILE A 58 -3.30 11.78 23.11
N ALA A 59 -2.06 11.61 23.52
CA ALA A 59 -0.94 12.46 23.07
C ALA A 59 -0.64 12.33 21.55
N LYS A 60 -0.92 11.16 20.98
CA LYS A 60 -0.76 10.87 19.52
C LYS A 60 -2.11 10.37 18.99
N VAL A 61 -2.70 11.13 18.08
CA VAL A 61 -4.03 10.82 17.49
C VAL A 61 -3.84 10.40 16.04
N ASP A 62 -3.06 9.38 15.81
CA ASP A 62 -2.99 8.77 14.48
C ASP A 62 -4.16 7.79 14.32
N ARG A 63 -4.70 7.75 13.12
CA ARG A 63 -5.86 6.93 12.76
C ARG A 63 -5.49 6.02 11.57
N PRO A 64 -4.53 5.09 11.76
CA PRO A 64 -4.13 4.13 10.72
C PRO A 64 -5.31 3.27 10.25
N ASP A 65 -6.28 3.03 11.12
CA ASP A 65 -7.56 2.39 10.81
C ASP A 65 -8.32 3.07 9.66
N VAL A 66 -8.37 4.38 9.63
CA VAL A 66 -9.09 5.12 8.58
C VAL A 66 -8.30 5.09 7.26
N ALA A 67 -6.97 5.14 7.32
CA ALA A 67 -6.12 4.96 6.14
C ALA A 67 -6.28 3.56 5.54
N ALA A 68 -6.24 2.52 6.38
CA ALA A 68 -6.42 1.13 5.96
C ALA A 68 -7.81 0.89 5.37
N LEU A 69 -8.85 1.45 6.00
CA LEU A 69 -10.21 1.38 5.46
C LEU A 69 -10.36 2.07 4.11
N GLN A 70 -9.74 3.24 3.94
CA GLN A 70 -9.69 3.91 2.65
C GLN A 70 -9.03 3.02 1.60
N ASN A 71 -7.91 2.38 1.95
CA ASN A 71 -7.24 1.43 1.09
C ASN A 71 -8.11 0.19 0.78
N TYR A 72 -8.86 -0.33 1.77
CA TYR A 72 -9.82 -1.41 1.55
C TYR A 72 -10.84 -1.08 0.46
N PHE A 73 -11.50 0.08 0.52
CA PHE A 73 -12.46 0.49 -0.52
C PHE A 73 -11.81 0.68 -1.88
N GLN A 74 -10.55 1.05 -1.91
CA GLN A 74 -9.79 1.24 -3.15
C GLN A 74 -9.30 -0.08 -3.76
N THR A 75 -9.22 -1.18 -2.98
CA THR A 75 -8.58 -2.42 -3.44
C THR A 75 -9.47 -3.66 -3.37
N LEU A 76 -10.57 -3.64 -2.62
CA LEU A 76 -11.48 -4.80 -2.54
C LEU A 76 -11.91 -5.27 -3.94
N ASP A 77 -12.10 -6.58 -4.12
CA ASP A 77 -12.83 -7.12 -5.27
C ASP A 77 -14.32 -6.83 -5.08
N PRO A 78 -14.97 -6.03 -5.94
CA PRO A 78 -16.38 -5.66 -5.76
C PRO A 78 -17.37 -6.84 -5.84
N ALA A 79 -16.95 -7.95 -6.47
CA ALA A 79 -17.76 -9.15 -6.57
C ALA A 79 -17.64 -10.03 -5.32
N LEU A 80 -16.49 -10.03 -4.67
CA LEU A 80 -16.21 -10.82 -3.47
C LEU A 80 -16.45 -10.04 -2.18
N GLY A 81 -16.30 -8.70 -2.19
CA GLY A 81 -16.39 -7.83 -1.02
C GLY A 81 -15.20 -7.93 -0.06
N VAL A 82 -14.07 -8.50 -0.53
CA VAL A 82 -12.82 -8.68 0.23
C VAL A 82 -11.62 -8.36 -0.63
N VAL A 83 -10.47 -8.11 0.00
CA VAL A 83 -9.18 -8.00 -0.70
C VAL A 83 -8.60 -9.41 -0.87
N PRO A 84 -8.41 -9.90 -2.10
CA PRO A 84 -8.00 -11.29 -2.34
C PRO A 84 -6.48 -11.46 -2.22
N VAL A 85 -5.96 -11.66 -1.01
CA VAL A 85 -4.53 -11.77 -0.66
C VAL A 85 -3.77 -12.74 -1.59
N LYS A 86 -4.36 -13.90 -1.92
CA LYS A 86 -3.73 -14.88 -2.82
C LYS A 86 -3.46 -14.34 -4.23
N ARG A 87 -4.32 -13.43 -4.73
CA ARG A 87 -4.11 -12.78 -6.05
C ARG A 87 -2.96 -11.78 -5.99
N GLN A 88 -2.79 -11.09 -4.89
CA GLN A 88 -1.67 -10.18 -4.68
C GLN A 88 -0.34 -10.91 -4.78
N TYR A 89 -0.22 -12.04 -4.10
CA TYR A 89 1.00 -12.86 -4.18
C TYR A 89 1.22 -13.46 -5.58
N ALA A 90 0.15 -13.94 -6.23
CA ALA A 90 0.23 -14.42 -7.61
C ALA A 90 0.70 -13.34 -8.59
N ALA A 91 0.27 -12.08 -8.40
CA ALA A 91 0.75 -10.95 -9.19
C ALA A 91 2.24 -10.67 -8.96
N TYR A 92 2.70 -10.74 -7.70
CA TYR A 92 4.12 -10.63 -7.36
C TYR A 92 4.97 -11.72 -8.03
N GLU A 93 4.57 -12.99 -7.95
CA GLU A 93 5.26 -14.09 -8.64
C GLU A 93 5.28 -13.90 -10.16
N GLN A 94 4.20 -13.37 -10.74
CA GLN A 94 4.15 -13.10 -12.17
C GLN A 94 5.11 -11.96 -12.54
N ALA A 95 5.19 -10.90 -11.75
CA ALA A 95 6.12 -9.79 -11.95
C ALA A 95 7.57 -10.30 -11.96
N GLN A 96 7.98 -11.05 -10.93
CA GLN A 96 9.33 -11.64 -10.85
C GLN A 96 9.67 -12.52 -12.07
N LYS A 97 8.72 -13.38 -12.50
CA LYS A 97 8.93 -14.25 -13.69
C LYS A 97 9.09 -13.45 -14.97
N LEU A 98 8.44 -12.28 -15.10
CA LEU A 98 8.56 -11.40 -16.26
C LEU A 98 9.86 -10.60 -16.21
N GLU A 99 10.25 -10.06 -15.06
CA GLU A 99 11.55 -9.37 -14.88
C GLU A 99 12.72 -10.26 -15.25
N ALA A 100 12.73 -11.51 -14.77
CA ALA A 100 13.78 -12.48 -15.13
C ALA A 100 13.89 -12.74 -16.65
N LYS A 101 12.83 -12.45 -17.42
CA LYS A 101 12.84 -12.57 -18.89
C LYS A 101 13.15 -11.26 -19.57
N ALA A 102 12.75 -10.13 -18.99
CA ALA A 102 12.91 -8.78 -19.57
C ALA A 102 14.35 -8.27 -19.55
N ALA A 103 15.25 -8.89 -18.78
CA ALA A 103 16.65 -8.49 -18.51
C ALA A 103 17.55 -8.27 -19.76
N ARG A 104 17.00 -7.96 -20.93
CA ARG A 104 17.76 -7.77 -22.18
C ARG A 104 17.44 -6.52 -22.99
N ASN A 105 16.36 -5.76 -22.68
CA ASN A 105 16.04 -4.58 -23.50
C ASN A 105 15.45 -3.44 -22.65
N ARG A 106 16.25 -2.42 -22.35
CA ARG A 106 15.93 -1.12 -21.76
C ARG A 106 15.36 -1.17 -20.35
N GLU A 107 16.26 -1.17 -19.42
CA GLU A 107 15.97 -1.06 -18.00
C GLU A 107 15.87 0.41 -17.60
N LEU A 108 14.70 0.83 -17.08
CA LEU A 108 14.63 2.03 -16.26
C LEU A 108 15.27 1.68 -14.92
N ILE A 109 16.37 2.32 -14.60
CA ILE A 109 17.03 2.15 -13.30
C ILE A 109 16.44 3.18 -12.35
N TRP A 110 15.94 2.71 -11.21
CA TRP A 110 15.40 3.55 -10.16
C TRP A 110 16.46 3.79 -9.10
N GLU A 111 16.65 5.05 -8.76
CA GLU A 111 17.56 5.49 -7.71
C GLU A 111 16.75 5.90 -6.48
N GLY A 112 16.94 5.19 -5.35
CA GLY A 112 16.27 5.47 -4.08
C GLY A 112 16.90 6.63 -3.32
N THR A 113 16.07 7.36 -2.59
CA THR A 113 16.57 8.31 -1.59
C THR A 113 17.17 7.55 -0.42
N ARG A 114 18.32 8.01 0.09
CA ARG A 114 18.86 7.52 1.35
C ARG A 114 18.00 8.07 2.50
N ALA A 115 17.72 7.24 3.51
CA ALA A 115 17.06 7.64 4.73
C ALA A 115 17.78 7.06 5.95
N ASP A 116 18.00 7.89 6.95
CA ASP A 116 18.53 7.53 8.26
C ASP A 116 17.40 7.59 9.31
N MET A 117 16.17 7.39 8.88
CA MET A 117 15.00 7.10 9.69
C MET A 117 14.24 5.94 9.08
N GLY A 118 13.67 5.09 9.92
CA GLY A 118 12.92 3.90 9.49
C GLY A 118 11.42 4.07 9.61
N GLY A 119 10.70 3.07 9.13
CA GLY A 119 9.28 2.87 9.37
C GLY A 119 9.05 1.74 10.38
N ARG A 120 7.78 1.32 10.54
CA ARG A 120 7.37 0.32 11.52
C ARG A 120 8.15 -0.98 11.42
N THR A 121 8.85 -1.33 12.51
CA THR A 121 9.72 -2.51 12.63
C THR A 121 9.24 -3.40 13.77
N ARG A 122 8.77 -4.62 13.45
CA ARG A 122 8.21 -5.56 14.43
C ARG A 122 9.09 -6.74 14.76
N ALA A 123 10.01 -7.11 13.91
CA ALA A 123 10.86 -8.27 14.12
C ALA A 123 12.33 -7.86 14.10
N LEU A 124 13.06 -8.32 15.10
CA LEU A 124 14.51 -8.11 15.24
C LEU A 124 15.17 -9.41 15.66
N LEU A 125 16.26 -9.78 15.00
CA LEU A 125 17.00 -10.97 15.31
C LEU A 125 18.51 -10.73 15.11
N PHE A 126 19.32 -10.92 16.16
CA PHE A 126 20.76 -11.06 15.99
C PHE A 126 21.07 -12.36 15.25
N ASP A 127 21.91 -12.30 14.23
CA ASP A 127 22.28 -13.47 13.44
C ASP A 127 22.99 -14.50 14.32
N PRO A 128 22.40 -15.71 14.52
CA PRO A 128 23.03 -16.74 15.33
C PRO A 128 24.34 -17.30 14.72
N ASN A 129 24.58 -17.05 13.44
CA ASN A 129 25.78 -17.46 12.73
C ASN A 129 26.91 -16.42 12.81
N ASP A 130 26.63 -15.20 13.28
CA ASP A 130 27.68 -14.21 13.52
C ASP A 130 28.34 -14.38 14.88
N SER A 131 29.57 -14.87 14.87
CA SER A 131 30.35 -15.09 16.09
C SER A 131 30.69 -13.82 16.88
N GLN A 132 30.48 -12.65 16.31
CA GLN A 132 30.67 -11.36 16.96
C GLN A 132 29.36 -10.76 17.49
N ALA A 133 28.22 -11.40 17.19
CA ALA A 133 26.87 -11.00 17.57
C ALA A 133 26.57 -9.52 17.23
N LYS A 134 26.95 -9.07 16.04
CA LYS A 134 26.76 -7.72 15.54
C LYS A 134 25.78 -7.63 14.37
N LYS A 135 25.74 -8.70 13.55
CA LYS A 135 24.82 -8.79 12.41
C LYS A 135 23.40 -8.96 12.91
N VAL A 136 22.48 -8.17 12.34
CA VAL A 136 21.07 -8.13 12.75
C VAL A 136 20.17 -8.20 11.53
N PHE A 137 19.11 -9.01 11.63
CA PHE A 137 17.97 -8.97 10.71
C PHE A 137 16.83 -8.15 11.32
N ALA A 138 16.18 -7.31 10.50
CA ALA A 138 15.01 -6.52 10.87
C ALA A 138 13.88 -6.74 9.88
N GLY A 139 12.69 -7.00 10.40
CA GLY A 139 11.47 -7.15 9.62
C GLY A 139 10.53 -5.95 9.78
N GLY A 140 10.25 -5.27 8.67
CA GLY A 140 9.25 -4.21 8.61
C GLY A 140 7.84 -4.75 8.37
N VAL A 141 6.82 -3.96 8.66
CA VAL A 141 5.42 -4.27 8.25
C VAL A 141 5.17 -3.96 6.78
N THR A 142 6.05 -3.16 6.19
CA THR A 142 6.23 -2.97 4.75
C THR A 142 7.71 -2.78 4.47
N GLY A 143 8.14 -2.96 3.23
CA GLY A 143 9.56 -2.88 2.86
C GLY A 143 10.32 -4.20 3.03
N GLY A 144 9.70 -5.24 3.58
CA GLY A 144 10.25 -6.59 3.66
C GLY A 144 11.29 -6.77 4.75
N LEU A 145 12.26 -7.64 4.49
CA LEU A 145 13.32 -8.04 5.39
C LEU A 145 14.62 -7.32 5.05
N TRP A 146 15.35 -6.89 6.08
CA TRP A 146 16.60 -6.14 5.97
C TRP A 146 17.68 -6.74 6.84
N VAL A 147 18.94 -6.50 6.47
CA VAL A 147 20.11 -6.94 7.22
C VAL A 147 21.07 -5.78 7.46
N ASN A 148 21.63 -5.70 8.66
CA ASN A 148 22.74 -4.82 9.03
C ASN A 148 23.89 -5.71 9.51
N ASN A 149 25.07 -5.53 8.92
CA ASN A 149 26.21 -6.41 9.19
C ASN A 149 27.01 -6.04 10.46
N ASP A 150 26.88 -4.81 10.96
CA ASP A 150 27.46 -4.39 12.25
C ASP A 150 26.58 -3.29 12.89
N ILE A 151 25.62 -3.71 13.70
CA ILE A 151 24.67 -2.80 14.35
C ILE A 151 25.36 -1.83 15.33
N LEU A 152 26.60 -2.10 15.74
CA LEU A 152 27.37 -1.24 16.61
C LEU A 152 28.13 -0.14 15.84
N ASP A 153 28.32 -0.30 14.54
CA ASP A 153 28.96 0.71 13.68
C ASP A 153 27.90 1.68 13.14
N LEU A 154 28.02 2.96 13.51
CA LEU A 154 27.10 4.03 13.05
C LEU A 154 27.16 4.28 11.53
N SER A 155 28.20 3.80 10.86
CA SER A 155 28.36 3.99 9.42
C SER A 155 27.88 2.81 8.58
N GLU A 156 27.49 1.72 9.23
CA GLU A 156 26.98 0.53 8.54
C GLU A 156 25.53 0.73 8.09
N ASP A 157 25.32 0.55 6.80
CA ASP A 157 24.00 0.66 6.18
C ASP A 157 23.18 -0.62 6.37
N TRP A 158 21.88 -0.47 6.42
CA TRP A 158 20.95 -1.57 6.22
C TRP A 158 20.82 -1.88 4.74
N GLU A 159 20.77 -3.16 4.43
CA GLU A 159 20.55 -3.68 3.08
C GLU A 159 19.25 -4.49 3.03
N PRO A 160 18.38 -4.28 2.01
CA PRO A 160 17.19 -5.09 1.87
C PRO A 160 17.53 -6.49 1.35
N ILE A 161 16.85 -7.51 1.84
CA ILE A 161 16.93 -8.87 1.30
C ILE A 161 16.01 -8.92 0.08
N GLY A 162 16.62 -9.01 -1.12
CA GLY A 162 15.96 -8.67 -2.38
C GLY A 162 14.89 -9.65 -2.85
N ASP A 163 14.95 -10.92 -2.41
CA ASP A 163 14.00 -11.97 -2.79
C ASP A 163 12.78 -12.07 -1.86
N PHE A 164 12.77 -11.31 -0.77
CA PHE A 164 11.63 -11.28 0.15
C PHE A 164 10.54 -10.32 -0.32
N TYR A 165 9.28 -10.78 -0.33
CA TYR A 165 8.15 -9.94 -0.78
C TYR A 165 7.92 -8.72 0.13
N PRO A 166 8.21 -7.50 -0.33
CA PRO A 166 8.24 -6.32 0.55
C PRO A 166 6.86 -5.82 0.99
N ASN A 167 5.77 -6.35 0.45
CA ASN A 167 4.42 -5.99 0.88
C ASN A 167 3.89 -6.89 2.02
N LEU A 168 4.65 -7.90 2.44
CA LEU A 168 4.31 -8.72 3.60
C LEU A 168 4.83 -8.06 4.88
N ALA A 169 4.01 -8.10 5.93
CA ALA A 169 4.44 -7.73 7.27
C ALA A 169 5.25 -8.85 7.90
N ILE A 170 6.45 -8.57 8.34
CA ILE A 170 7.28 -9.51 9.09
C ILE A 170 6.97 -9.32 10.57
N SER A 171 6.25 -10.27 11.15
CA SER A 171 5.78 -10.21 12.54
C SER A 171 6.77 -10.77 13.55
N SER A 172 7.55 -11.79 13.15
CA SER A 172 8.56 -12.39 14.00
C SER A 172 9.67 -13.06 13.18
N LEU A 173 10.85 -13.18 13.79
CA LEU A 173 12.01 -13.86 13.27
C LEU A 173 12.56 -14.83 14.31
N THR A 174 12.99 -16.02 13.88
CA THR A 174 13.64 -17.00 14.73
C THR A 174 14.56 -17.90 13.91
N TYR A 175 15.33 -18.74 14.60
CA TYR A 175 16.19 -19.74 13.97
C TYR A 175 16.01 -21.10 14.66
N ASP A 176 16.45 -22.15 13.99
CA ASP A 176 16.50 -23.49 14.55
C ASP A 176 17.75 -23.63 15.45
N PRO A 177 17.61 -23.83 16.77
CA PRO A 177 18.77 -24.00 17.66
C PRO A 177 19.60 -25.24 17.38
N THR A 178 19.08 -26.22 16.62
CA THR A 178 19.81 -27.42 16.21
C THR A 178 20.60 -27.24 14.91
N ASP A 179 20.18 -26.26 14.06
CA ASP A 179 20.87 -25.82 12.84
C ASP A 179 20.62 -24.33 12.60
N PRO A 180 21.47 -23.43 13.09
CA PRO A 180 21.27 -21.98 12.96
C PRO A 180 21.25 -21.44 11.52
N MET A 181 21.66 -22.23 10.52
CA MET A 181 21.48 -21.85 9.11
C MET A 181 20.00 -21.88 8.70
N VAL A 182 19.17 -22.63 9.42
CA VAL A 182 17.74 -22.70 9.20
C VAL A 182 17.04 -21.62 10.03
N MET A 183 16.37 -20.68 9.33
CA MET A 183 15.69 -19.56 9.95
C MET A 183 14.23 -19.51 9.49
N TYR A 184 13.38 -18.88 10.32
CA TYR A 184 11.94 -18.75 10.04
C TYR A 184 11.47 -17.31 10.25
N ALA A 185 10.56 -16.85 9.36
CA ALA A 185 9.88 -15.58 9.46
C ALA A 185 8.37 -15.79 9.49
N GLY A 186 7.72 -15.37 10.56
CA GLY A 186 6.26 -15.26 10.64
C GLY A 186 5.79 -14.02 9.90
N THR A 187 4.66 -14.11 9.21
CA THR A 187 4.10 -12.98 8.46
C THR A 187 2.68 -12.64 8.88
N GLY A 188 2.34 -11.36 8.76
CA GLY A 188 1.04 -10.83 9.08
C GLY A 188 0.95 -10.17 10.43
N GLU A 189 0.54 -8.91 10.43
CA GLU A 189 0.38 -8.10 11.62
C GLU A 189 -1.09 -8.07 12.05
N ALA A 190 -1.52 -8.99 12.90
CA ALA A 190 -2.84 -8.99 13.54
C ALA A 190 -2.68 -9.01 15.06
N GLN A 191 -2.45 -7.86 15.64
CA GLN A 191 -2.21 -7.75 17.07
C GLN A 191 -3.49 -7.85 17.91
N THR A 192 -4.63 -7.79 17.26
CA THR A 192 -5.95 -7.81 17.86
C THR A 192 -6.98 -8.33 16.87
N ALA A 193 -7.94 -9.16 17.28
CA ALA A 193 -8.73 -9.95 16.34
C ALA A 193 -9.85 -9.19 15.61
N ARG A 194 -10.59 -8.31 16.19
CA ARG A 194 -11.82 -7.82 15.54
C ARG A 194 -12.14 -6.38 15.82
N ILE A 195 -11.43 -5.45 15.21
CA ILE A 195 -11.87 -4.06 15.35
C ILE A 195 -11.43 -3.26 14.14
N ILE A 196 -12.33 -2.47 13.62
CA ILE A 196 -12.12 -1.68 12.41
C ILE A 196 -10.89 -0.78 12.51
N TYR A 197 -10.57 -0.22 13.65
CA TYR A 197 -9.38 0.61 13.81
C TYR A 197 -8.09 -0.14 14.17
N ARG A 198 -8.10 -1.47 14.17
CA ARG A 198 -6.90 -2.30 14.27
C ARG A 198 -6.18 -2.49 12.95
N GLU A 199 -6.64 -1.84 11.93
CA GLU A 199 -6.17 -2.03 10.58
C GLU A 199 -4.86 -1.31 10.27
N SER A 200 -3.99 -1.20 11.26
CA SER A 200 -2.57 -1.21 10.99
C SER A 200 -2.08 -2.62 10.70
N SER A 201 -2.99 -3.59 10.52
CA SER A 201 -2.65 -4.96 10.15
C SER A 201 -1.94 -5.00 8.82
N GLY A 202 -0.70 -5.45 8.83
CA GLY A 202 0.05 -5.75 7.63
C GLY A 202 -0.35 -7.10 7.05
N LEU A 203 -0.23 -7.24 5.74
CA LEU A 203 -0.52 -8.47 5.03
C LEU A 203 0.31 -9.64 5.56
N GLY A 204 -0.34 -10.78 5.81
CA GLY A 204 0.30 -12.05 6.18
C GLY A 204 0.05 -13.13 5.16
N MET A 205 0.95 -14.11 5.13
CA MET A 205 0.90 -15.26 4.25
C MET A 205 1.73 -16.43 4.79
N GLY A 206 1.36 -16.88 6.00
CA GLY A 206 2.02 -18.01 6.63
C GLY A 206 3.44 -17.75 7.12
N VAL A 207 4.26 -18.80 7.08
CA VAL A 207 5.64 -18.82 7.56
C VAL A 207 6.59 -18.97 6.37
N PHE A 208 7.64 -18.18 6.33
CA PHE A 208 8.75 -18.29 5.40
C PHE A 208 9.94 -18.97 6.09
N LYS A 209 10.70 -19.75 5.32
CA LYS A 209 11.89 -20.47 5.75
C LYS A 209 13.08 -20.05 4.92
N SER A 210 14.22 -19.89 5.57
CA SER A 210 15.55 -19.84 4.96
C SER A 210 16.33 -21.08 5.34
N GLU A 211 17.17 -21.60 4.44
CA GLU A 211 18.09 -22.72 4.68
C GLU A 211 19.56 -22.31 4.50
N ASP A 212 19.83 -21.04 4.29
CA ASP A 212 21.13 -20.48 3.96
C ASP A 212 21.56 -19.32 4.89
N GLY A 213 21.01 -19.27 6.11
CA GLY A 213 21.35 -18.24 7.10
C GLY A 213 20.72 -16.88 6.81
N GLY A 214 19.56 -16.86 6.14
CA GLY A 214 18.78 -15.67 5.88
C GLY A 214 19.10 -14.95 4.56
N GLU A 215 19.91 -15.57 3.67
CA GLU A 215 20.22 -14.97 2.36
C GLU A 215 19.02 -15.07 1.40
N SER A 216 18.31 -16.21 1.41
CA SER A 216 17.09 -16.42 0.62
C SER A 216 15.95 -17.01 1.44
N TRP A 217 14.70 -16.77 1.02
CA TRP A 217 13.51 -17.14 1.78
C TRP A 217 12.42 -17.66 0.87
N GLU A 218 11.81 -18.79 1.28
CA GLU A 218 10.67 -19.39 0.59
C GLU A 218 9.51 -19.63 1.56
N ILE A 219 8.28 -19.47 1.07
CA ILE A 219 7.09 -19.82 1.87
C ILE A 219 7.06 -21.32 2.16
N ILE A 220 6.72 -21.71 3.39
CA ILE A 220 6.36 -23.08 3.70
C ILE A 220 4.93 -23.33 3.16
N PRO A 221 4.75 -24.14 2.10
CA PRO A 221 3.47 -24.21 1.39
C PRO A 221 2.29 -24.67 2.26
N SER A 222 2.55 -25.50 3.28
CA SER A 222 1.56 -26.00 4.23
C SER A 222 0.98 -24.90 5.14
N THR A 223 1.61 -23.72 5.21
CA THR A 223 1.19 -22.58 6.02
C THR A 223 0.52 -21.48 5.22
N ALA A 224 0.31 -21.65 3.91
CA ALA A 224 -0.20 -20.60 3.03
C ALA A 224 -1.62 -20.11 3.38
N ASP A 225 -2.35 -20.86 4.19
CA ASP A 225 -3.68 -20.51 4.71
C ASP A 225 -3.65 -19.95 6.15
N PHE A 226 -2.46 -19.81 6.77
CA PHE A 226 -2.28 -19.05 8.00
C PHE A 226 -2.33 -17.56 7.66
N ALA A 227 -3.46 -16.92 7.90
CA ALA A 227 -3.66 -15.53 7.52
C ALA A 227 -2.68 -14.58 8.24
N TYR A 228 -2.43 -14.84 9.54
CA TYR A 228 -1.51 -14.09 10.36
C TYR A 228 -0.76 -15.01 11.31
N VAL A 229 0.55 -14.88 11.33
CA VAL A 229 1.44 -15.57 12.29
C VAL A 229 2.00 -14.51 13.23
N THR A 230 1.45 -14.40 14.44
CA THR A 230 1.84 -13.37 15.41
C THR A 230 3.22 -13.61 16.01
N ASP A 231 3.63 -14.87 16.11
CA ASP A 231 4.97 -15.26 16.55
C ASP A 231 5.33 -16.64 16.02
N VAL A 232 6.61 -16.88 15.78
CA VAL A 232 7.18 -18.20 15.46
C VAL A 232 8.41 -18.43 16.31
N LYS A 233 8.52 -19.64 16.92
CA LYS A 233 9.67 -20.07 17.73
C LYS A 233 10.05 -21.50 17.36
N VAL A 234 11.31 -21.83 17.55
CA VAL A 234 11.80 -23.20 17.41
C VAL A 234 12.39 -23.66 18.74
N ARG A 235 12.01 -24.85 19.19
CA ARG A 235 12.55 -25.49 20.38
C ARG A 235 13.34 -26.74 20.00
N ASP A 236 14.54 -26.88 20.56
CA ASP A 236 15.25 -28.17 20.50
C ASP A 236 14.53 -29.20 21.35
N GLU A 237 14.01 -30.25 20.70
CA GLU A 237 13.39 -31.40 21.36
C GLU A 237 14.20 -32.66 20.97
N ASP A 238 15.13 -33.05 21.86
CA ASP A 238 16.01 -34.21 21.69
C ASP A 238 16.83 -34.19 20.36
N GLY A 239 17.29 -32.99 19.95
CA GLY A 239 18.09 -32.77 18.75
C GLY A 239 17.26 -32.59 17.47
N VAL A 240 15.95 -32.34 17.61
CA VAL A 240 15.04 -31.99 16.52
C VAL A 240 14.55 -30.56 16.75
N GLY A 241 14.70 -29.69 15.75
CA GLY A 241 14.14 -28.38 15.76
C GLY A 241 12.61 -28.42 15.56
N VAL A 242 11.86 -28.29 16.64
CA VAL A 242 10.39 -28.31 16.61
C VAL A 242 9.85 -26.91 16.49
N ILE A 243 9.10 -26.64 15.41
CA ILE A 243 8.57 -25.31 15.10
C ILE A 243 7.22 -25.13 15.78
N TYR A 244 7.03 -23.98 16.39
CA TYR A 244 5.77 -23.51 16.96
C TYR A 244 5.36 -22.21 16.28
N ALA A 245 4.19 -22.19 15.63
CA ALA A 245 3.62 -21.01 14.96
C ALA A 245 2.33 -20.58 15.68
N ALA A 246 2.31 -19.35 16.16
CA ALA A 246 1.15 -18.71 16.77
C ALA A 246 0.29 -18.10 15.66
N VAL A 247 -0.85 -18.72 15.37
CA VAL A 247 -1.70 -18.40 14.23
C VAL A 247 -3.01 -17.78 14.69
N VAL A 248 -3.38 -16.65 14.12
CA VAL A 248 -4.63 -15.96 14.43
C VAL A 248 -5.35 -15.55 13.15
N SER A 249 -6.66 -15.38 13.28
CA SER A 249 -7.48 -14.67 12.32
C SER A 249 -7.55 -13.20 12.69
N GLY A 250 -7.75 -12.35 11.73
CA GLY A 250 -7.82 -10.91 11.97
C GLY A 250 -8.68 -10.19 10.95
N ASN A 251 -8.85 -8.91 11.16
CA ASN A 251 -9.47 -8.03 10.18
C ASN A 251 -8.35 -7.38 9.36
N TYR A 252 -8.44 -7.49 8.05
CA TYR A 252 -7.53 -6.81 7.13
C TYR A 252 -8.33 -5.94 6.19
N GLN A 253 -8.08 -4.64 6.23
CA GLN A 253 -8.74 -3.66 5.38
C GLN A 253 -10.28 -3.81 5.39
N GLY A 254 -10.88 -3.90 6.60
CA GLY A 254 -12.32 -3.96 6.80
C GLY A 254 -12.97 -5.33 6.56
N ALA A 255 -12.22 -6.37 6.22
CA ALA A 255 -12.71 -7.71 6.01
C ALA A 255 -12.08 -8.71 6.98
N ASP A 256 -12.89 -9.65 7.48
CA ASP A 256 -12.39 -10.74 8.29
C ASP A 256 -11.56 -11.72 7.41
N HIS A 257 -10.29 -11.90 7.74
CA HIS A 257 -9.42 -12.92 7.17
C HIS A 257 -9.21 -14.02 8.20
N GLN A 258 -9.78 -15.16 7.93
CA GLN A 258 -9.71 -16.31 8.80
C GLN A 258 -8.52 -17.19 8.42
N SER A 259 -7.76 -17.59 9.43
CA SER A 259 -6.74 -18.61 9.29
C SER A 259 -7.39 -19.99 9.19
N GLU A 260 -6.88 -20.82 8.32
CA GLU A 260 -7.32 -22.19 8.15
C GLU A 260 -6.23 -23.14 8.65
N PRO A 261 -6.59 -24.20 9.39
CA PRO A 261 -7.96 -24.64 9.71
C PRO A 261 -8.61 -23.90 10.89
N SER A 262 -7.86 -23.12 11.69
CA SER A 262 -8.38 -22.28 12.80
C SER A 262 -7.29 -21.38 13.37
N ASP A 263 -7.65 -20.49 14.29
CA ASP A 263 -6.68 -19.90 15.22
C ASP A 263 -6.07 -21.00 16.10
N GLY A 264 -4.88 -20.76 16.64
CA GLY A 264 -4.23 -21.66 17.58
C GLY A 264 -2.71 -21.65 17.54
N LEU A 265 -2.10 -22.52 18.33
CA LEU A 265 -0.67 -22.82 18.26
C LEU A 265 -0.46 -24.08 17.44
N TYR A 266 0.29 -23.96 16.36
CA TYR A 266 0.61 -25.05 15.47
C TYR A 266 2.03 -25.53 15.70
N ARG A 267 2.18 -26.84 15.88
CA ARG A 267 3.45 -27.53 16.13
C ARG A 267 3.83 -28.37 14.92
N SER A 268 5.07 -28.28 14.46
CA SER A 268 5.63 -29.11 13.41
C SER A 268 6.94 -29.74 13.87
N ILE A 269 7.11 -31.05 13.60
CA ILE A 269 8.31 -31.84 13.90
C ILE A 269 9.08 -32.26 12.64
N ASP A 270 8.62 -31.85 11.48
CA ASP A 270 9.11 -32.27 10.17
C ASP A 270 9.54 -31.07 9.30
N GLY A 271 9.95 -29.97 9.95
CA GLY A 271 10.45 -28.80 9.25
C GLY A 271 9.36 -27.98 8.55
N GLY A 272 8.11 -28.14 8.95
CA GLY A 272 6.96 -27.40 8.43
C GLY A 272 6.21 -28.16 7.32
N GLU A 273 6.51 -29.44 7.06
CA GLU A 273 5.74 -30.23 6.08
C GLU A 273 4.30 -30.48 6.56
N SER A 274 4.14 -30.77 7.87
CA SER A 274 2.83 -30.96 8.50
C SER A 274 2.74 -30.25 9.86
N TRP A 275 1.51 -29.92 10.26
CA TRP A 275 1.21 -29.15 11.46
C TRP A 275 0.09 -29.76 12.28
N GLU A 276 0.24 -29.73 13.62
CA GLU A 276 -0.77 -30.11 14.60
C GLU A 276 -1.15 -28.87 15.43
N GLN A 277 -2.43 -28.55 15.55
CA GLN A 277 -2.91 -27.54 16.50
C GLN A 277 -2.91 -28.14 17.91
N VAL A 278 -2.18 -27.53 18.83
CA VAL A 278 -1.89 -28.14 20.14
C VAL A 278 -2.57 -27.48 21.33
N LEU A 279 -3.14 -26.25 21.21
CA LEU A 279 -3.84 -25.60 22.30
C LEU A 279 -5.22 -26.24 22.56
N PRO A 280 -5.71 -26.23 23.81
CA PRO A 280 -7.10 -26.58 24.09
C PRO A 280 -8.06 -25.54 23.48
N LEU A 281 -9.34 -25.92 23.36
CA LEU A 281 -10.39 -24.96 23.09
C LEU A 281 -10.78 -24.17 24.36
N ILE A 282 -11.37 -23.00 24.16
CA ILE A 282 -11.92 -22.17 25.24
C ILE A 282 -13.11 -22.91 25.86
N PRO A 283 -13.10 -23.26 27.17
CA PRO A 283 -14.07 -24.19 27.76
C PRO A 283 -15.54 -23.76 27.63
N GLU A 284 -15.80 -22.45 27.64
CA GLU A 284 -17.18 -21.95 27.66
C GLU A 284 -17.84 -21.88 26.26
N THR A 285 -17.01 -21.88 25.20
CA THR A 285 -17.48 -21.60 23.82
C THR A 285 -17.11 -22.66 22.83
N ASP A 286 -16.20 -23.57 23.16
CA ASP A 286 -15.58 -24.54 22.23
C ASP A 286 -14.87 -23.87 21.02
N GLU A 287 -14.46 -22.60 21.19
CA GLU A 287 -13.74 -21.84 20.16
C GLU A 287 -12.22 -21.90 20.41
N PRO A 288 -11.37 -21.70 19.38
CA PRO A 288 -9.92 -21.68 19.56
C PRO A 288 -9.45 -20.40 20.26
N TYR A 289 -8.38 -20.55 21.05
CA TYR A 289 -7.60 -19.40 21.54
C TYR A 289 -6.84 -18.76 20.38
N ALA A 290 -6.73 -17.43 20.39
CA ALA A 290 -5.91 -16.64 19.50
C ALA A 290 -4.58 -16.26 20.21
N PRO A 291 -3.45 -16.91 19.91
CA PRO A 291 -2.17 -16.63 20.53
C PRO A 291 -1.61 -15.28 20.07
N ALA A 292 -1.16 -14.44 21.00
CA ALA A 292 -0.58 -13.13 20.72
C ALA A 292 0.96 -13.15 20.77
N ILE A 293 1.54 -14.07 21.54
CA ILE A 293 2.98 -14.23 21.72
C ILE A 293 3.33 -15.62 22.17
N LEU A 294 4.52 -16.09 21.79
CA LEU A 294 5.18 -17.29 22.29
C LEU A 294 6.41 -16.90 23.09
N GLU A 295 6.59 -17.49 24.26
CA GLU A 295 7.83 -17.39 25.03
C GLU A 295 8.31 -18.80 25.40
N ILE A 296 9.56 -19.11 25.10
CA ILE A 296 10.20 -20.37 25.52
C ILE A 296 11.21 -20.01 26.61
N ALA A 297 10.91 -20.41 27.82
CA ALA A 297 11.79 -20.20 28.96
C ALA A 297 13.08 -21.02 28.85
N SER A 298 14.14 -20.63 29.57
CA SER A 298 15.46 -21.29 29.49
C SER A 298 15.46 -22.75 29.98
N ASN A 299 14.41 -23.19 30.67
CA ASN A 299 14.18 -24.61 31.04
C ASN A 299 13.36 -25.37 29.99
N GLY A 300 12.99 -24.75 28.86
CA GLY A 300 12.22 -25.36 27.79
C GLY A 300 10.68 -25.25 27.93
N ARG A 301 10.14 -24.72 29.05
CA ARG A 301 8.70 -24.47 29.20
C ARG A 301 8.23 -23.46 28.17
N ILE A 302 7.12 -23.77 27.49
CA ILE A 302 6.49 -22.90 26.51
C ILE A 302 5.34 -22.16 27.17
N PHE A 303 5.29 -20.86 26.99
CA PHE A 303 4.19 -20.00 27.39
C PHE A 303 3.52 -19.41 26.14
N VAL A 304 2.20 -19.32 26.20
CA VAL A 304 1.36 -18.65 25.19
C VAL A 304 0.55 -17.55 25.89
N GLY A 305 0.78 -16.31 25.52
CA GLY A 305 -0.11 -15.20 25.85
C GLY A 305 -1.16 -15.05 24.75
N THR A 306 -2.43 -14.87 25.11
CA THR A 306 -3.52 -14.79 24.14
C THR A 306 -3.96 -13.35 23.88
N THR A 307 -4.65 -13.16 22.77
CA THR A 307 -5.54 -12.03 22.52
C THR A 307 -6.97 -12.55 22.36
N GLU A 308 -7.96 -11.66 22.27
CA GLU A 308 -9.30 -12.07 21.90
C GLU A 308 -9.34 -12.59 20.45
N ASN A 309 -10.10 -13.65 20.21
CA ASN A 309 -10.39 -14.17 18.89
C ASN A 309 -11.46 -13.29 18.15
N LEU A 310 -11.85 -13.67 16.93
CA LEU A 310 -12.86 -12.94 16.15
C LEU A 310 -14.24 -12.82 16.87
N GLN A 311 -14.52 -13.66 17.87
CA GLN A 311 -15.71 -13.62 18.69
C GLN A 311 -15.53 -12.84 20.00
N LEU A 312 -14.39 -12.16 20.18
CA LEU A 312 -14.01 -11.42 21.40
C LEU A 312 -13.89 -12.32 22.63
N LYS A 313 -13.33 -13.52 22.45
CA LYS A 313 -13.15 -14.53 23.50
C LYS A 313 -11.67 -14.91 23.68
N GLY A 314 -11.35 -15.43 24.84
CA GLY A 314 -10.07 -16.05 25.15
C GLY A 314 -8.89 -15.08 25.38
N GLY A 315 -9.12 -13.76 25.36
CA GLY A 315 -8.06 -12.77 25.66
C GLY A 315 -7.68 -12.76 27.15
N ALA A 316 -6.59 -12.10 27.48
CA ALA A 316 -6.01 -11.98 28.83
C ALA A 316 -5.82 -13.33 29.54
N THR A 317 -5.40 -14.35 28.80
CA THR A 317 -5.17 -15.71 29.27
C THR A 317 -3.72 -16.11 29.04
N ILE A 318 -3.16 -16.90 29.93
CA ILE A 318 -1.84 -17.54 29.79
C ILE A 318 -2.06 -19.04 29.70
N LEU A 319 -1.45 -19.67 28.71
CA LEU A 319 -1.33 -21.13 28.64
C LEU A 319 0.15 -21.50 28.72
N TRP A 320 0.46 -22.60 29.39
CA TRP A 320 1.82 -23.09 29.44
C TRP A 320 1.89 -24.62 29.38
N SER A 321 3.01 -25.13 28.87
CA SER A 321 3.29 -26.56 28.76
C SER A 321 4.81 -26.82 28.80
N ASP A 322 5.20 -27.89 29.46
CA ASP A 322 6.59 -28.40 29.40
C ASP A 322 6.81 -29.29 28.18
N GLU A 323 5.75 -29.95 27.69
CA GLU A 323 5.84 -30.87 26.54
C GLU A 323 5.52 -30.19 25.20
N GLY A 324 4.65 -29.18 25.17
CA GLY A 324 4.22 -28.48 23.97
C GLY A 324 3.28 -29.27 23.05
N THR A 325 2.78 -30.44 23.50
CA THR A 325 1.91 -31.35 22.76
C THR A 325 0.43 -31.12 23.11
N SER A 326 -0.48 -31.65 22.28
CA SER A 326 -1.91 -31.61 22.57
C SER A 326 -2.22 -32.31 23.88
N GLY A 327 -3.06 -31.67 24.72
CA GLY A 327 -3.48 -32.17 26.03
C GLY A 327 -2.47 -31.93 27.17
N SER A 328 -1.30 -31.33 26.92
CA SER A 328 -0.27 -31.06 27.96
C SER A 328 -0.36 -29.62 28.50
N TRP A 329 -1.34 -28.82 28.11
CA TRP A 329 -1.44 -27.40 28.40
C TRP A 329 -2.21 -27.14 29.70
N THR A 330 -1.67 -26.26 30.54
CA THR A 330 -2.33 -25.69 31.71
C THR A 330 -2.76 -24.26 31.36
N THR A 331 -3.99 -23.89 31.74
CA THR A 331 -4.57 -22.58 31.48
C THR A 331 -4.66 -21.77 32.78
N PHE A 332 -4.26 -20.51 32.71
CA PHE A 332 -4.42 -19.50 33.74
C PHE A 332 -5.22 -18.32 33.18
N ASP A 333 -6.45 -18.13 33.68
CA ASP A 333 -7.44 -17.16 33.16
C ASP A 333 -7.98 -16.19 34.22
N ASP A 334 -7.32 -16.09 35.40
CA ASP A 334 -7.74 -15.20 36.47
C ASP A 334 -7.89 -13.74 36.01
N TYR A 335 -6.97 -13.25 35.15
CA TYR A 335 -7.05 -11.89 34.60
C TYR A 335 -8.16 -11.72 33.55
N ASN A 336 -8.47 -12.75 32.78
CA ASN A 336 -9.66 -12.79 31.93
C ASN A 336 -10.92 -12.59 32.77
N THR A 337 -11.07 -13.38 33.85
CA THR A 337 -12.19 -13.30 34.77
C THR A 337 -12.26 -11.94 35.48
N LEU A 338 -11.12 -11.42 35.92
CA LEU A 338 -11.02 -10.11 36.61
C LEU A 338 -11.48 -8.98 35.67
N ILE A 339 -10.96 -8.94 34.45
CA ILE A 339 -11.29 -7.91 33.46
C ILE A 339 -12.75 -7.99 33.05
N ASN A 340 -13.27 -9.19 32.76
CA ASN A 340 -14.70 -9.38 32.46
C ASN A 340 -15.64 -8.87 33.57
N GLY A 341 -15.19 -8.87 34.82
CA GLY A 341 -15.94 -8.37 35.98
C GLY A 341 -15.91 -6.86 36.16
N GLU A 342 -15.11 -6.13 35.38
CA GLU A 342 -14.99 -4.67 35.47
C GLU A 342 -16.18 -3.96 34.81
N SER A 343 -16.52 -2.76 35.29
CA SER A 343 -17.56 -1.92 34.66
C SER A 343 -17.07 -1.11 33.48
N TYR A 344 -15.76 -0.99 33.31
CA TYR A 344 -15.08 -0.19 32.30
C TYR A 344 -13.77 -0.88 31.94
N TYR A 345 -13.37 -0.91 30.67
CA TYR A 345 -12.28 -1.77 30.19
C TYR A 345 -12.49 -3.24 30.54
N ASN A 346 -13.63 -3.75 30.13
CA ASN A 346 -14.13 -5.08 30.47
C ASN A 346 -14.02 -6.12 29.36
N ILE A 347 -13.24 -5.83 28.32
CA ILE A 347 -12.93 -6.77 27.24
C ILE A 347 -11.52 -7.29 27.46
N PRO A 348 -11.35 -8.58 27.88
CA PRO A 348 -10.03 -9.20 27.97
C PRO A 348 -9.35 -9.20 26.62
N ALA A 349 -8.12 -8.68 26.54
CA ALA A 349 -7.41 -8.47 25.29
C ALA A 349 -5.99 -9.10 25.33
N ARG A 350 -5.04 -8.43 24.71
CA ARG A 350 -3.69 -8.92 24.47
C ARG A 350 -2.90 -9.17 25.76
N THR A 351 -2.24 -10.33 25.83
CA THR A 351 -1.31 -10.74 26.87
C THR A 351 0.09 -10.87 26.31
N ILE A 352 1.07 -10.24 26.94
CA ILE A 352 2.49 -10.41 26.63
C ILE A 352 3.18 -11.05 27.82
N ILE A 353 4.07 -12.02 27.56
CA ILE A 353 4.79 -12.80 28.57
C ILE A 353 6.29 -12.67 28.29
N ALA A 354 7.07 -12.58 29.35
CA ALA A 354 8.53 -12.63 29.28
C ALA A 354 9.09 -13.43 30.46
N SER A 355 9.83 -14.49 30.15
CA SER A 355 10.58 -15.27 31.16
C SER A 355 11.95 -14.66 31.38
N ALA A 356 12.51 -14.85 32.59
CA ALA A 356 13.88 -14.42 32.86
C ALA A 356 14.88 -15.49 32.38
N PRO A 357 15.75 -15.20 31.40
CA PRO A 357 16.70 -16.19 30.88
C PRO A 357 17.65 -16.76 31.95
N SER A 358 18.05 -15.92 32.93
CA SER A 358 18.92 -16.34 34.04
C SER A 358 18.21 -17.11 35.14
N ASN A 359 16.87 -17.09 35.21
CA ASN A 359 16.09 -17.81 36.22
C ASN A 359 14.68 -18.14 35.69
N PRO A 360 14.45 -19.33 35.11
CA PRO A 360 13.17 -19.69 34.50
C PRO A 360 11.97 -19.75 35.45
N ASP A 361 12.20 -19.74 36.79
CA ASP A 361 11.13 -19.65 37.78
C ASP A 361 10.50 -18.24 37.79
N ILE A 362 11.22 -17.22 37.31
CA ILE A 362 10.74 -15.84 37.27
C ILE A 362 10.15 -15.56 35.88
N VAL A 363 8.85 -15.32 35.88
CA VAL A 363 8.11 -14.98 34.66
C VAL A 363 7.25 -13.74 34.91
N TYR A 364 7.20 -12.85 33.94
CA TYR A 364 6.37 -11.65 33.99
C TYR A 364 5.32 -11.71 32.88
N ALA A 365 4.17 -11.12 33.16
CA ALA A 365 3.11 -10.96 32.20
C ALA A 365 2.46 -9.58 32.31
N GLN A 366 1.97 -9.08 31.21
CA GLN A 366 1.13 -7.87 31.17
C GLN A 366 -0.12 -8.12 30.34
N PHE A 367 -1.22 -7.50 30.77
CA PHE A 367 -2.54 -7.72 30.22
C PHE A 367 -3.18 -6.41 29.78
N ALA A 368 -3.63 -6.38 28.52
CA ALA A 368 -4.45 -5.30 28.00
C ALA A 368 -5.94 -5.60 28.22
N ALA A 369 -6.73 -4.55 28.32
CA ALA A 369 -8.17 -4.63 28.31
C ALA A 369 -8.80 -3.59 27.38
N GLY A 370 -9.88 -3.98 26.73
CA GLY A 370 -10.66 -3.16 25.83
C GLY A 370 -11.90 -2.57 26.48
N TYR A 371 -12.34 -1.45 25.94
CA TYR A 371 -13.59 -0.78 26.28
C TYR A 371 -14.26 -0.28 25.01
N MET A 372 -15.53 -0.61 24.82
CA MET A 372 -16.34 -0.08 23.72
C MET A 372 -17.10 1.18 24.16
N GLU A 373 -16.82 2.29 23.51
CA GLU A 373 -17.55 3.53 23.68
C GLU A 373 -18.96 3.43 23.06
N SER A 374 -19.99 3.37 23.89
CA SER A 374 -21.36 3.12 23.44
C SER A 374 -21.97 4.23 22.58
N SER A 375 -21.38 5.43 22.58
CA SER A 375 -21.86 6.59 21.80
C SER A 375 -21.56 6.46 20.32
N ASN A 376 -20.49 5.76 19.94
CA ASN A 376 -20.00 5.68 18.56
C ASN A 376 -19.48 4.29 18.16
N GLY A 377 -19.47 3.31 19.10
CA GLY A 377 -18.97 1.96 18.84
C GLY A 377 -17.44 1.85 18.77
N PHE A 378 -16.70 2.88 19.17
CA PHE A 378 -15.26 2.87 19.16
C PHE A 378 -14.68 2.02 20.29
N TYR A 379 -13.64 1.26 20.00
CA TYR A 379 -12.96 0.40 20.98
C TYR A 379 -11.62 1.00 21.38
N HIS A 380 -11.42 1.15 22.67
CA HIS A 380 -10.17 1.58 23.28
C HIS A 380 -9.48 0.39 23.91
N TYR A 381 -8.17 0.29 23.82
CA TYR A 381 -7.37 -0.75 24.47
C TYR A 381 -6.23 -0.12 25.25
N ARG A 382 -6.09 -0.53 26.50
CA ARG A 382 -5.03 -0.06 27.39
C ARG A 382 -4.38 -1.22 28.12
N GLY A 383 -3.10 -1.07 28.47
CA GLY A 383 -2.46 -1.90 29.48
C GLY A 383 -3.16 -1.73 30.82
N ARG A 384 -3.63 -2.82 31.41
CA ARG A 384 -4.44 -2.77 32.64
C ARG A 384 -3.73 -3.38 33.84
N TYR A 385 -3.16 -4.56 33.66
CA TYR A 385 -2.53 -5.32 34.72
C TYR A 385 -1.14 -5.79 34.33
N MET A 386 -0.30 -5.95 35.36
CA MET A 386 0.97 -6.65 35.27
C MET A 386 1.03 -7.69 36.37
N ALA A 387 1.64 -8.83 36.10
CA ALA A 387 1.78 -9.93 37.05
C ALA A 387 3.18 -10.52 37.03
N LYS A 388 3.58 -11.14 38.11
CA LYS A 388 4.83 -11.87 38.27
C LYS A 388 4.55 -13.27 38.83
N SER A 389 5.22 -14.27 38.27
CA SER A 389 5.38 -15.60 38.82
C SER A 389 6.79 -15.76 39.39
N THR A 390 6.93 -16.60 40.43
CA THR A 390 8.21 -17.01 41.02
C THR A 390 8.36 -18.53 41.11
N ASP A 391 7.51 -19.25 40.41
CA ASP A 391 7.43 -20.71 40.38
C ASP A 391 7.26 -21.25 38.94
N GLY A 392 7.81 -20.52 37.99
CA GLY A 392 7.77 -20.92 36.56
C GLY A 392 6.39 -20.82 35.94
N GLY A 393 5.53 -19.91 36.39
CA GLY A 393 4.20 -19.66 35.82
C GLY A 393 3.07 -20.49 36.43
N GLU A 394 3.32 -21.26 37.50
CA GLU A 394 2.28 -22.06 38.16
C GLU A 394 1.31 -21.16 38.96
N THR A 395 1.87 -20.14 39.63
CA THR A 395 1.07 -19.13 40.33
C THR A 395 1.50 -17.71 39.97
N TRP A 396 0.56 -16.78 40.04
CA TRP A 396 0.78 -15.40 39.64
C TRP A 396 0.33 -14.42 40.71
N SER A 397 1.11 -13.35 40.89
CA SER A 397 0.79 -12.25 41.80
C SER A 397 0.79 -10.93 41.02
N THR A 398 -0.23 -10.09 41.27
CA THR A 398 -0.28 -8.74 40.70
C THR A 398 0.89 -7.89 41.13
N MET A 399 1.50 -7.16 40.20
CA MET A 399 2.60 -6.22 40.47
C MET A 399 2.21 -4.78 40.10
N ASN A 400 3.03 -3.80 40.50
CA ASN A 400 2.81 -2.42 40.10
C ASN A 400 3.06 -2.24 38.61
N LYS A 401 2.24 -1.43 37.97
CA LYS A 401 2.41 -0.99 36.58
C LYS A 401 3.11 0.38 36.56
N PRO A 402 3.75 0.78 35.41
CA PRO A 402 4.49 2.05 35.32
C PRO A 402 3.63 3.28 35.61
N ALA A 403 2.52 3.43 34.91
CA ALA A 403 1.56 4.51 35.03
C ALA A 403 0.16 4.03 34.61
N ASN A 404 -0.86 4.85 34.80
CA ASN A 404 -2.21 4.47 34.34
C ASN A 404 -2.36 4.48 32.83
N ASP A 405 -1.52 5.22 32.14
CA ASP A 405 -1.50 5.49 30.70
C ASP A 405 -0.21 5.00 30.02
N TRP A 406 0.56 4.09 30.66
CA TRP A 406 1.83 3.62 30.09
C TRP A 406 1.68 2.93 28.73
N SER A 407 0.51 2.42 28.41
CA SER A 407 0.17 1.83 27.12
C SER A 407 -1.27 2.13 26.77
N THR A 408 -1.50 3.25 26.09
CA THR A 408 -2.84 3.70 25.65
C THR A 408 -3.27 3.06 24.33
N LEU A 409 -2.31 2.51 23.58
CA LEU A 409 -2.50 1.81 22.30
C LEU A 409 -2.07 0.34 22.42
N ALA A 410 -2.50 -0.36 23.50
CA ALA A 410 -2.08 -1.73 23.77
C ALA A 410 -2.49 -2.76 22.70
N TRP A 411 -3.40 -2.39 21.83
CA TRP A 411 -3.74 -3.15 20.63
C TRP A 411 -2.62 -3.10 19.59
N HIS A 412 -1.84 -2.04 19.53
CA HIS A 412 -0.79 -1.77 18.57
C HIS A 412 0.60 -1.95 19.17
N ALA A 413 0.93 -1.16 20.17
CA ALA A 413 2.22 -1.10 20.83
C ALA A 413 2.11 -1.63 22.29
N PHE A 414 2.68 -2.82 22.55
CA PHE A 414 2.58 -3.48 23.82
C PHE A 414 3.66 -4.54 23.97
N ILE A 415 4.78 -4.20 24.62
CA ILE A 415 5.95 -5.07 24.73
C ILE A 415 6.37 -5.27 26.20
N LEU A 416 6.98 -6.42 26.45
CA LEU A 416 7.58 -6.79 27.75
C LEU A 416 8.84 -7.63 27.47
N LYS A 417 9.96 -7.34 28.15
CA LYS A 417 11.20 -8.11 28.05
C LYS A 417 11.96 -8.07 29.35
N VAL A 418 12.59 -9.18 29.71
CA VAL A 418 13.48 -9.29 30.88
C VAL A 418 14.92 -9.20 30.42
N GLN A 419 15.75 -8.48 31.15
CA GLN A 419 17.18 -8.42 30.91
C GLN A 419 17.80 -9.81 31.15
N PRO A 420 18.64 -10.32 30.23
CA PRO A 420 19.06 -11.73 30.27
C PRO A 420 19.80 -12.18 31.53
N ASP A 421 20.61 -11.31 32.12
CA ASP A 421 21.47 -11.59 33.28
C ASP A 421 20.87 -11.14 34.62
N ASP A 422 19.79 -10.34 34.62
CA ASP A 422 19.10 -9.88 35.84
C ASP A 422 17.58 -10.12 35.78
N PRO A 423 17.07 -11.12 36.50
CA PRO A 423 15.64 -11.46 36.51
C PRO A 423 14.75 -10.38 37.13
N ASN A 424 15.32 -9.33 37.77
CA ASN A 424 14.58 -8.22 38.36
C ASN A 424 14.53 -6.99 37.47
N SER A 425 15.31 -6.98 36.39
CA SER A 425 15.38 -5.89 35.43
C SER A 425 14.47 -6.17 34.24
N ILE A 426 13.40 -5.38 34.09
CA ILE A 426 12.34 -5.58 33.10
C ILE A 426 12.08 -4.29 32.35
N PHE A 427 11.82 -4.44 31.05
CA PHE A 427 11.39 -3.38 30.16
C PHE A 427 9.94 -3.62 29.75
N THR A 428 9.16 -2.58 29.66
CA THR A 428 7.83 -2.58 29.04
C THR A 428 7.68 -1.32 28.18
N GLY A 429 6.78 -1.36 27.21
CA GLY A 429 6.53 -0.22 26.35
C GLY A 429 5.14 -0.21 25.74
N GLY A 430 4.74 0.98 25.40
CA GLY A 430 3.60 1.35 24.59
C GLY A 430 4.07 2.47 23.65
N LEU A 431 3.58 3.70 23.82
CA LEU A 431 4.14 4.87 23.13
C LEU A 431 5.62 5.03 23.45
N ASP A 432 5.94 5.03 24.73
CA ASP A 432 7.30 5.14 25.26
C ASP A 432 7.73 3.87 25.99
N LEU A 433 9.03 3.79 26.27
CA LEU A 433 9.66 2.74 27.04
C LEU A 433 9.69 3.06 28.53
N TRP A 434 9.51 2.03 29.33
CA TRP A 434 9.61 2.05 30.78
C TRP A 434 10.51 0.93 31.26
N LYS A 435 11.28 1.18 32.32
CA LYS A 435 12.17 0.19 32.93
C LYS A 435 11.98 0.10 34.44
N SER A 436 11.95 -1.13 34.94
CA SER A 436 12.09 -1.43 36.37
C SER A 436 13.37 -2.23 36.61
N SER A 437 14.15 -1.89 37.65
CA SER A 437 15.31 -2.64 38.09
C SER A 437 15.04 -3.37 39.40
N ASN A 438 13.78 -3.50 39.83
CA ASN A 438 13.40 -4.08 41.10
C ASN A 438 12.11 -4.89 41.04
N SER A 439 11.96 -5.69 39.99
CA SER A 439 10.80 -6.56 39.74
C SER A 439 9.47 -5.81 39.73
N GLY A 440 9.43 -4.61 39.13
CA GLY A 440 8.22 -3.82 38.99
C GLY A 440 7.73 -3.14 40.30
N GLN A 441 8.55 -3.05 41.35
CA GLN A 441 8.19 -2.26 42.52
C GLN A 441 8.17 -0.77 42.23
N SER A 442 9.06 -0.29 41.37
CA SER A 442 9.06 1.05 40.80
C SER A 442 9.53 1.04 39.36
N TRP A 443 9.17 2.08 38.61
CA TRP A 443 9.43 2.21 37.18
C TRP A 443 10.01 3.58 36.84
N ASN A 444 10.94 3.59 35.93
CA ASN A 444 11.46 4.80 35.31
C ASN A 444 10.89 4.92 33.89
N HIS A 445 10.45 6.09 33.48
CA HIS A 445 10.21 6.48 32.10
C HIS A 445 11.57 6.68 31.46
N ILE A 446 11.89 5.98 30.40
CA ILE A 446 13.24 5.90 29.86
C ILE A 446 13.36 6.38 28.41
N SER A 447 12.26 6.65 27.72
CA SER A 447 12.27 7.28 26.41
C SER A 447 11.23 8.38 26.31
N ASP A 448 11.41 9.30 25.37
CA ASP A 448 10.47 10.39 25.07
C ASP A 448 10.36 10.56 23.55
N TRP A 449 9.29 10.02 22.96
CA TRP A 449 9.03 10.10 21.53
C TRP A 449 8.83 11.56 21.03
N VAL A 450 8.40 12.47 21.90
CA VAL A 450 8.15 13.88 21.55
C VAL A 450 9.44 14.57 21.10
N LEU A 451 10.60 14.07 21.50
CA LEU A 451 11.91 14.56 21.07
C LEU A 451 12.11 14.48 19.55
N MET A 452 11.34 13.66 18.83
CA MET A 452 11.25 13.65 17.38
C MET A 452 11.06 15.07 16.81
N TYR A 453 10.26 15.91 17.45
CA TYR A 453 9.99 17.27 17.00
C TYR A 453 11.06 18.29 17.42
N TYR A 454 12.07 17.85 18.17
CA TYR A 454 13.13 18.70 18.72
C TYR A 454 14.52 18.24 18.31
N GLY A 455 14.62 17.34 17.31
CA GLY A 455 15.89 16.87 16.76
C GLY A 455 16.52 15.69 17.51
N GLY A 456 15.71 14.90 18.24
CA GLY A 456 16.18 13.69 18.92
C GLY A 456 16.89 13.97 20.25
N GLY A 457 17.81 13.07 20.64
CA GLY A 457 18.60 13.12 21.88
C GLY A 457 18.76 11.75 22.52
N ASP A 458 19.51 11.69 23.63
CA ASP A 458 19.84 10.43 24.32
C ASP A 458 18.63 9.66 24.88
N GLU A 459 17.50 10.33 25.09
CA GLU A 459 16.23 9.74 25.53
C GLU A 459 15.26 9.51 24.38
N TYR A 460 15.63 9.84 23.15
CA TYR A 460 14.77 9.67 22.00
C TYR A 460 14.70 8.22 21.57
N VAL A 461 13.49 7.68 21.58
CA VAL A 461 13.05 6.51 20.80
C VAL A 461 11.72 6.89 20.18
N HIS A 462 11.52 6.60 18.90
CA HIS A 462 10.26 6.88 18.24
C HIS A 462 9.08 6.19 18.93
N ALA A 463 7.88 6.72 18.76
CA ALA A 463 6.68 6.16 19.34
C ALA A 463 6.38 4.72 18.91
N ASP A 464 5.57 4.05 19.71
CA ASP A 464 4.95 2.74 19.41
C ASP A 464 5.96 1.59 19.36
N GLN A 465 6.22 1.04 20.54
CA GLN A 465 7.24 0.01 20.77
C GLN A 465 6.73 -1.39 20.39
N HIS A 466 7.53 -2.17 19.62
CA HIS A 466 7.13 -3.45 19.08
C HIS A 466 8.02 -4.61 19.48
N GLN A 467 9.33 -4.41 19.61
CA GLN A 467 10.28 -5.48 19.88
C GLN A 467 11.49 -4.99 20.69
N ILE A 468 12.04 -5.86 21.53
CA ILE A 468 13.34 -5.69 22.17
C ILE A 468 14.15 -6.97 21.98
N ALA A 469 15.36 -6.85 21.47
CA ALA A 469 16.30 -7.96 21.37
C ALA A 469 17.62 -7.59 22.04
N PHE A 470 18.05 -8.42 23.00
CA PHE A 470 19.36 -8.28 23.65
C PHE A 470 20.44 -8.95 22.81
N ARG A 471 21.61 -8.33 22.82
CA ARG A 471 22.78 -8.93 22.19
C ARG A 471 23.16 -10.22 22.90
N PRO A 472 23.34 -11.35 22.21
CA PRO A 472 23.50 -12.67 22.87
C PRO A 472 24.72 -12.78 23.77
N ASP A 473 25.84 -12.12 23.43
CA ASP A 473 27.09 -12.19 24.18
C ASP A 473 27.30 -11.02 25.16
N ASP A 474 26.41 -10.01 25.11
CA ASP A 474 26.50 -8.81 25.95
C ASP A 474 25.07 -8.31 26.34
N PRO A 475 24.55 -8.74 27.50
CA PRO A 475 23.20 -8.37 27.94
C PRO A 475 23.06 -6.89 28.36
N THR A 476 24.17 -6.11 28.33
CA THR A 476 24.09 -4.66 28.50
C THR A 476 23.72 -3.91 27.23
N THR A 477 23.79 -4.59 26.07
CA THR A 477 23.46 -4.05 24.75
C THR A 477 22.11 -4.62 24.29
N ALA A 478 21.21 -3.75 23.84
CA ALA A 478 19.91 -4.12 23.32
C ALA A 478 19.49 -3.24 22.14
N ILE A 479 18.72 -3.82 21.20
CA ILE A 479 18.08 -3.11 20.10
C ILE A 479 16.56 -3.08 20.31
N PHE A 480 15.94 -2.00 19.85
CA PHE A 480 14.53 -1.70 20.02
C PHE A 480 13.90 -1.40 18.66
N GLY A 481 12.80 -2.07 18.33
CA GLY A 481 12.02 -1.84 17.12
C GLY A 481 10.73 -1.09 17.44
N CYS A 482 10.45 -0.04 16.68
CA CYS A 482 9.29 0.85 16.85
C CYS A 482 8.77 1.34 15.48
N ASP A 483 7.79 2.26 15.45
CA ASP A 483 7.27 2.83 14.19
C ASP A 483 8.27 3.78 13.47
N GLY A 484 9.38 4.11 14.11
CA GLY A 484 10.48 4.89 13.54
C GLY A 484 11.74 4.07 13.22
N GLY A 485 11.65 2.74 13.15
CA GLY A 485 12.79 1.87 12.81
C GLY A 485 13.46 1.21 14.00
N VAL A 486 14.79 1.26 14.03
CA VAL A 486 15.64 0.53 14.98
C VAL A 486 16.46 1.50 15.82
N PHE A 487 16.49 1.28 17.13
CA PHE A 487 17.29 2.04 18.12
C PHE A 487 18.18 1.07 18.88
N LEU A 488 19.38 1.54 19.25
CA LEU A 488 20.38 0.80 20.03
C LEU A 488 20.61 1.45 21.39
N SER A 489 20.70 0.64 22.43
CA SER A 489 21.25 1.03 23.71
C SER A 489 22.44 0.13 24.06
N GLU A 490 23.63 0.71 24.26
CA GLU A 490 24.84 0.00 24.70
C GLU A 490 24.97 -0.02 26.25
N ASN A 491 23.99 0.53 26.94
CA ASN A 491 23.94 0.62 28.41
C ASN A 491 22.56 0.26 28.97
N ALA A 492 21.88 -0.68 28.30
CA ALA A 492 20.54 -1.12 28.65
C ALA A 492 20.42 -1.63 30.10
N HIS A 493 21.52 -2.02 30.76
CA HIS A 493 21.56 -2.41 32.18
C HIS A 493 21.32 -1.23 33.14
N LEU A 494 21.55 0.02 32.72
CA LEU A 494 21.35 1.18 33.59
C LEU A 494 19.86 1.40 33.89
N SER A 495 19.55 2.04 35.01
CA SER A 495 18.17 2.37 35.38
C SER A 495 17.51 3.37 34.43
N ILE A 496 18.33 4.20 33.78
CA ILE A 496 17.94 5.12 32.69
C ILE A 496 19.02 4.93 31.61
N PRO A 497 18.75 4.09 30.61
CA PRO A 497 19.63 3.88 29.47
C PRO A 497 19.58 5.06 28.50
N THR A 498 20.57 5.15 27.61
CA THR A 498 20.58 6.06 26.48
C THR A 498 20.37 5.31 25.18
N PHE A 499 19.85 5.99 24.18
CA PHE A 499 19.50 5.41 22.90
C PHE A 499 20.20 6.13 21.75
N THR A 500 20.48 5.38 20.69
CA THR A 500 21.02 5.89 19.43
C THR A 500 20.26 5.27 18.27
N GLU A 501 19.82 6.09 17.33
CA GLU A 501 19.20 5.60 16.10
C GLU A 501 20.16 4.71 15.32
N ARG A 502 19.64 3.63 14.75
CA ARG A 502 20.36 2.69 13.89
C ARG A 502 19.60 2.49 12.59
N ASN A 503 19.27 3.59 11.94
CA ASN A 503 18.44 3.64 10.75
C ASN A 503 19.23 4.01 9.49
N GLN A 504 20.56 3.86 9.48
CA GLN A 504 21.39 4.20 8.33
C GLN A 504 20.94 3.42 7.09
N ASN A 505 20.36 4.12 6.13
CA ASN A 505 19.73 3.55 4.93
C ASN A 505 18.59 2.53 5.19
N PHE A 506 18.01 2.50 6.39
CA PHE A 506 16.86 1.64 6.72
C PHE A 506 15.57 2.24 6.19
N ASN A 507 15.46 2.34 4.87
CA ASN A 507 14.38 3.06 4.20
C ASN A 507 13.11 2.21 4.08
N THR A 508 12.46 1.94 5.21
CA THR A 508 11.15 1.27 5.30
C THR A 508 9.98 2.28 5.37
N LEU A 509 10.22 3.50 4.95
CA LEU A 509 9.26 4.61 5.00
C LEU A 509 8.06 4.39 4.08
N GLN A 510 6.85 4.67 4.59
CA GLN A 510 5.56 4.43 3.92
C GLN A 510 5.00 5.73 3.34
N PHE A 511 5.39 6.09 2.12
CA PHE A 511 4.92 7.29 1.46
C PHE A 511 3.54 7.10 0.82
N TYR A 512 2.61 7.99 1.10
CA TYR A 512 1.32 8.12 0.41
C TYR A 512 1.41 8.99 -0.84
N SER A 513 2.35 9.94 -0.87
CA SER A 513 2.50 10.88 -1.97
C SER A 513 3.93 11.35 -2.15
N GLY A 514 4.22 11.85 -3.35
CA GLY A 514 5.49 12.49 -3.68
C GLY A 514 5.31 13.71 -4.57
N ALA A 515 6.21 14.69 -4.41
CA ALA A 515 6.31 15.86 -5.29
C ALA A 515 7.78 16.17 -5.57
N ILE A 516 8.06 16.64 -6.78
CA ILE A 516 9.42 16.93 -7.24
C ILE A 516 9.59 18.42 -7.55
N ASN A 517 10.74 18.99 -7.18
CA ASN A 517 11.10 20.36 -7.51
C ASN A 517 11.14 20.54 -9.05
N PRO A 518 10.52 21.59 -9.61
CA PRO A 518 10.40 21.79 -11.06
C PRO A 518 11.72 22.12 -11.77
N THR A 519 12.77 22.51 -11.04
CA THR A 519 14.06 22.88 -11.62
C THR A 519 14.77 21.63 -12.17
N ALA A 520 15.08 21.63 -13.46
CA ALA A 520 15.81 20.54 -14.11
C ALA A 520 17.10 20.20 -13.37
N GLY A 521 17.35 18.91 -13.14
CA GLY A 521 18.52 18.41 -12.40
C GLY A 521 18.45 18.62 -10.89
N SER A 522 17.38 19.23 -10.33
CA SER A 522 17.20 19.30 -8.88
C SER A 522 16.92 17.93 -8.29
N VAL A 523 17.56 17.63 -7.18
CA VAL A 523 17.36 16.41 -6.41
C VAL A 523 16.28 16.56 -5.32
N GLN A 524 15.72 17.77 -5.16
CA GLN A 524 14.78 18.07 -4.10
C GLN A 524 13.41 17.43 -4.36
N MET A 525 12.87 16.77 -3.35
CA MET A 525 11.57 16.10 -3.37
C MET A 525 10.82 16.33 -2.05
N LEU A 526 9.51 16.17 -2.09
CA LEU A 526 8.62 16.15 -0.92
C LEU A 526 7.88 14.82 -0.87
N GLY A 527 7.53 14.37 0.31
CA GLY A 527 6.65 13.23 0.49
C GLY A 527 5.87 13.31 1.80
N GLY A 528 4.62 12.86 1.77
CA GLY A 528 3.78 12.66 2.95
C GLY A 528 3.72 11.18 3.29
N LEU A 529 3.90 10.85 4.58
CA LEU A 529 4.11 9.48 5.07
C LEU A 529 3.16 9.12 6.20
N GLN A 530 2.93 7.84 6.35
CA GLN A 530 2.31 7.29 7.54
C GLN A 530 3.28 7.43 8.74
N ASP A 531 2.76 7.82 9.90
CA ASP A 531 3.43 7.95 11.21
C ASP A 531 4.62 8.95 11.26
N ASN A 532 5.20 9.32 10.13
CA ASN A 532 6.46 10.06 10.01
C ASN A 532 6.31 11.46 9.36
N GLY A 533 5.10 12.02 9.35
CA GLY A 533 4.84 13.38 8.90
C GLY A 533 4.98 13.60 7.39
N SER A 534 5.35 14.82 7.00
CA SER A 534 5.74 15.17 5.63
C SER A 534 7.18 15.63 5.61
N LEU A 535 8.00 15.03 4.76
CA LEU A 535 9.44 15.23 4.69
C LEU A 535 9.84 15.99 3.41
N ILE A 536 10.96 16.73 3.49
CA ILE A 536 11.63 17.34 2.35
C ILE A 536 13.02 16.71 2.16
N TYR A 537 13.21 16.03 1.04
CA TYR A 537 14.55 15.54 0.63
C TYR A 537 15.31 16.63 -0.09
N THR A 538 16.51 16.97 0.37
CA THR A 538 17.35 18.04 -0.17
C THR A 538 18.59 17.56 -0.92
N GLY A 539 18.72 16.23 -1.14
CA GLY A 539 19.86 15.61 -1.80
C GLY A 539 20.86 14.97 -0.83
N ASN A 540 20.57 15.06 0.47
CA ASN A 540 21.28 14.34 1.53
C ASN A 540 20.44 13.14 1.99
N THR A 541 20.73 12.60 3.16
CA THR A 541 19.92 11.58 3.80
C THR A 541 18.68 12.22 4.44
N LEU A 542 17.50 11.57 4.29
CA LEU A 542 16.30 11.94 5.05
C LEU A 542 16.46 11.58 6.52
N ASP A 543 16.18 12.53 7.41
CA ASP A 543 16.14 12.31 8.84
C ASP A 543 15.00 13.11 9.51
N ILE A 544 14.87 13.03 10.85
CA ILE A 544 13.79 13.72 11.59
C ILE A 544 13.84 15.25 11.44
N ASN A 545 14.99 15.83 11.09
CA ASN A 545 15.13 17.28 10.90
C ASN A 545 14.58 17.77 9.56
N ASP A 546 14.31 16.86 8.62
CA ASP A 546 13.71 17.17 7.32
C ASP A 546 12.16 17.24 7.38
N MET A 547 11.58 17.10 8.58
CA MET A 547 10.13 17.11 8.77
C MET A 547 9.58 18.54 8.65
N LEU A 548 8.65 18.72 7.71
CA LEU A 548 7.92 19.98 7.48
C LEU A 548 6.63 20.06 8.31
N SER A 549 5.92 18.96 8.45
CA SER A 549 4.69 18.87 9.23
C SER A 549 4.59 17.47 9.86
N GLY A 550 4.15 17.39 11.10
CA GLY A 550 3.99 16.13 11.83
C GLY A 550 2.62 15.47 11.63
N GLY A 551 2.39 14.35 12.32
CA GLY A 551 1.22 13.47 12.15
C GLY A 551 1.36 12.60 10.90
N ASP A 552 0.25 12.02 10.38
CA ASP A 552 0.29 11.34 9.09
C ASP A 552 0.30 12.37 7.97
N GLY A 553 1.40 12.45 7.24
CA GLY A 553 1.51 13.27 6.04
C GLY A 553 0.65 12.69 4.93
N ALA A 554 0.04 13.56 4.12
CA ALA A 554 -0.83 13.15 3.02
C ALA A 554 -0.32 13.70 1.68
N ALA A 555 -1.15 14.41 0.91
CA ALA A 555 -0.78 14.93 -0.39
C ALA A 555 0.27 16.06 -0.27
N CYS A 556 1.31 15.99 -1.11
CA CYS A 556 2.35 17.02 -1.24
C CYS A 556 2.37 17.57 -2.66
N PHE A 557 2.66 18.87 -2.80
CA PHE A 557 2.73 19.53 -4.11
C PHE A 557 3.90 20.50 -4.16
N TRP A 558 4.49 20.62 -5.33
CA TRP A 558 5.48 21.65 -5.67
C TRP A 558 4.96 22.48 -6.82
N ASP A 559 5.02 23.80 -6.70
CA ASP A 559 4.62 24.70 -7.78
C ASP A 559 5.58 24.55 -8.97
N GLN A 560 5.03 24.28 -10.15
CA GLN A 560 5.84 24.00 -11.33
C GLN A 560 6.35 25.29 -12.03
N ASN A 561 5.84 26.46 -11.62
CA ASN A 561 6.29 27.77 -12.11
C ASN A 561 7.19 28.50 -11.11
N GLU A 562 7.05 28.21 -9.81
CA GLU A 562 7.75 28.89 -8.72
C GLU A 562 8.45 27.85 -7.81
N ALA A 563 9.71 27.52 -8.12
CA ALA A 563 10.47 26.45 -7.45
C ALA A 563 10.65 26.62 -5.91
N ASN A 564 10.41 27.79 -5.36
CA ASN A 564 10.46 28.06 -3.92
C ASN A 564 9.08 28.05 -3.23
N LEU A 565 8.02 27.65 -3.95
CA LEU A 565 6.66 27.52 -3.44
C LEU A 565 6.24 26.04 -3.43
N TYR A 566 5.92 25.53 -2.25
CA TYR A 566 5.48 24.15 -2.09
C TYR A 566 4.50 24.01 -0.92
N MET A 567 3.81 22.90 -0.85
CA MET A 567 2.81 22.64 0.17
C MET A 567 2.77 21.17 0.57
N THR A 568 2.48 20.93 1.85
CA THR A 568 2.22 19.63 2.42
C THR A 568 0.81 19.57 2.98
N SER A 569 0.26 18.40 3.14
CA SER A 569 -0.97 18.22 3.88
C SER A 569 -0.85 17.09 4.92
N VAL A 570 -1.72 17.13 5.89
CA VAL A 570 -2.06 16.04 6.77
C VAL A 570 -3.52 15.66 6.52
N TYR A 571 -4.04 14.69 7.24
CA TYR A 571 -5.40 14.18 7.07
C TYR A 571 -6.50 15.27 7.02
N TYR A 572 -7.64 14.96 6.36
CA TYR A 572 -8.87 15.77 6.31
C TYR A 572 -8.70 17.19 5.74
N ASN A 573 -7.92 17.33 4.67
CA ASN A 573 -7.69 18.61 3.98
C ASN A 573 -7.07 19.70 4.85
N ARG A 574 -6.16 19.36 5.73
CA ARG A 574 -5.33 20.36 6.42
C ARG A 574 -4.03 20.55 5.63
N TYR A 575 -3.78 21.76 5.12
CA TYR A 575 -2.65 22.10 4.28
C TYR A 575 -1.76 23.14 4.93
N TYR A 576 -0.44 22.97 4.75
CA TYR A 576 0.60 23.92 5.15
C TYR A 576 1.31 24.42 3.90
N PHE A 577 1.52 25.73 3.81
CA PHE A 577 2.07 26.42 2.64
C PHE A 577 3.41 27.01 2.97
N TYR A 578 4.40 26.72 2.13
CA TYR A 578 5.79 27.12 2.31
C TYR A 578 6.26 27.97 1.14
N LYS A 579 7.00 29.03 1.46
CA LYS A 579 7.68 29.88 0.47
C LYS A 579 9.06 30.24 0.97
N ASN A 580 10.12 30.04 0.14
CA ASN A 580 11.50 30.22 0.55
C ASN A 580 11.87 29.44 1.83
N ASN A 581 11.44 28.19 1.92
CA ASN A 581 11.62 27.29 3.06
C ASN A 581 10.99 27.77 4.39
N ASN A 582 10.07 28.74 4.34
CA ASN A 582 9.35 29.20 5.52
C ASN A 582 7.86 28.93 5.35
N GLN A 583 7.24 28.34 6.35
CA GLN A 583 5.78 28.24 6.40
C GLN A 583 5.21 29.67 6.52
N TYR A 584 4.38 30.06 5.56
CA TYR A 584 3.78 31.39 5.56
C TYR A 584 2.27 31.38 5.84
N ASP A 585 1.61 30.25 5.62
CA ASP A 585 0.17 30.11 5.84
C ASP A 585 -0.21 28.67 6.14
N TYR A 586 -1.42 28.46 6.66
CA TYR A 586 -2.03 27.14 6.76
C TYR A 586 -3.56 27.24 6.64
N ILE A 587 -4.21 26.14 6.25
CA ILE A 587 -5.65 26.05 6.19
C ILE A 587 -6.12 24.69 6.69
N ASP A 588 -7.20 24.66 7.48
CA ASP A 588 -7.86 23.44 7.93
C ASP A 588 -9.23 23.34 7.27
N GLY A 589 -9.37 22.39 6.34
CA GLY A 589 -10.61 22.18 5.60
C GLY A 589 -11.65 21.38 6.37
N GLY A 590 -11.23 20.57 7.34
CA GLY A 590 -12.11 19.72 8.19
C GLY A 590 -13.07 18.84 7.37
N SER A 591 -12.65 18.34 6.21
CA SER A 591 -13.51 17.65 5.24
C SER A 591 -12.73 16.62 4.44
N GLY A 592 -13.43 15.78 3.69
CA GLY A 592 -12.84 14.76 2.83
C GLY A 592 -12.48 13.48 3.56
N THR A 593 -11.60 12.69 2.98
CA THR A 593 -11.10 11.42 3.52
C THR A 593 -9.82 11.63 4.31
N PHE A 594 -9.31 10.58 4.96
CA PHE A 594 -8.08 10.64 5.74
C PHE A 594 -6.92 11.12 4.86
N VAL A 595 -6.55 10.40 3.81
CA VAL A 595 -5.74 10.92 2.72
C VAL A 595 -6.68 11.45 1.64
N SER A 596 -6.91 12.75 1.60
CA SER A 596 -7.82 13.35 0.62
C SER A 596 -7.15 13.47 -0.75
N PRO A 597 -7.72 12.84 -1.80
CA PRO A 597 -7.27 13.05 -3.16
C PRO A 597 -7.35 14.52 -3.55
N ALA A 598 -6.27 15.02 -4.13
CA ALA A 598 -6.15 16.42 -4.51
C ALA A 598 -5.20 16.60 -5.70
N ASP A 599 -5.36 17.71 -6.43
CA ASP A 599 -4.37 18.14 -7.40
C ASP A 599 -4.27 19.67 -7.46
N TYR A 600 -3.13 20.16 -7.98
CA TYR A 600 -2.73 21.57 -7.92
C TYR A 600 -2.59 22.19 -9.31
N ASP A 601 -3.44 23.19 -9.57
CA ASP A 601 -3.37 24.07 -10.73
C ASP A 601 -2.36 25.20 -10.48
N TYR A 602 -1.10 24.95 -10.87
CA TYR A 602 -0.02 25.94 -10.74
C TYR A 602 -0.11 27.10 -11.74
N ILE A 603 -1.02 27.06 -12.73
CA ILE A 603 -1.28 28.18 -13.65
C ILE A 603 -2.17 29.23 -12.96
N ASN A 604 -3.17 28.77 -12.21
CA ASN A 604 -4.13 29.62 -11.52
C ASN A 604 -3.88 29.74 -10.01
N ASN A 605 -2.87 29.05 -9.47
CA ASN A 605 -2.53 28.95 -8.04
C ASN A 605 -3.73 28.49 -7.19
N ILE A 606 -4.34 27.38 -7.62
CA ILE A 606 -5.53 26.80 -6.99
C ILE A 606 -5.32 25.30 -6.75
N LEU A 607 -5.60 24.85 -5.54
CA LEU A 607 -5.65 23.45 -5.20
C LEU A 607 -7.10 22.99 -5.13
N TYR A 608 -7.39 21.82 -5.70
CA TYR A 608 -8.68 21.15 -5.69
C TYR A 608 -8.56 19.83 -4.94
N ALA A 609 -9.37 19.63 -3.91
CA ALA A 609 -9.33 18.44 -3.06
C ALA A 609 -10.73 17.84 -2.87
N ASN A 610 -10.81 16.53 -2.68
CA ASN A 610 -12.05 15.87 -2.29
C ASN A 610 -12.60 16.46 -0.99
N ALA A 611 -13.89 16.80 -0.96
CA ALA A 611 -14.56 17.26 0.25
C ALA A 611 -15.53 16.22 0.85
N VAL A 612 -15.92 15.22 0.07
CA VAL A 612 -16.88 14.20 0.49
C VAL A 612 -16.21 13.24 1.47
N ASP A 613 -16.77 13.11 2.66
CA ASP A 613 -16.32 12.12 3.63
C ASP A 613 -17.02 10.75 3.45
N PHE A 614 -16.62 9.76 4.21
CA PHE A 614 -17.20 8.42 4.18
C PHE A 614 -18.69 8.37 4.61
N LEU A 615 -19.18 9.36 5.33
CA LEU A 615 -20.60 9.48 5.70
C LEU A 615 -21.45 10.15 4.62
N GLY A 616 -20.82 10.64 3.54
CA GLY A 616 -21.47 11.38 2.47
C GLY A 616 -21.75 12.82 2.80
N ASN A 617 -21.13 13.36 3.87
CA ASN A 617 -21.14 14.81 4.09
C ASN A 617 -20.44 15.49 2.93
N TYR A 618 -20.86 16.72 2.63
CA TYR A 618 -20.38 17.50 1.47
C TYR A 618 -20.61 16.80 0.11
N ALA A 619 -21.69 16.02 -0.02
CA ALA A 619 -22.06 15.30 -1.26
C ALA A 619 -21.93 16.22 -2.50
N GLY A 620 -21.32 15.70 -3.55
CA GLY A 620 -21.09 16.41 -4.81
C GLY A 620 -20.18 17.63 -4.73
N ARG A 621 -19.39 17.79 -3.67
CA ARG A 621 -18.52 18.97 -3.49
C ARG A 621 -17.05 18.62 -3.47
N ILE A 622 -16.23 19.58 -3.87
CA ILE A 622 -14.77 19.59 -3.66
C ILE A 622 -14.39 20.80 -2.79
N TYR A 623 -13.26 20.68 -2.10
CA TYR A 623 -12.65 21.79 -1.36
C TYR A 623 -11.66 22.49 -2.28
N ARG A 624 -11.81 23.79 -2.46
CA ARG A 624 -10.97 24.60 -3.34
C ARG A 624 -10.19 25.62 -2.53
N ILE A 625 -8.86 25.61 -2.66
CA ILE A 625 -7.96 26.55 -2.00
C ILE A 625 -7.35 27.47 -3.05
N LYS A 626 -7.51 28.78 -2.87
CA LYS A 626 -7.09 29.83 -3.81
C LYS A 626 -5.98 30.71 -3.25
N ASN A 627 -5.39 31.48 -4.16
CA ASN A 627 -4.36 32.49 -3.86
C ASN A 627 -3.10 31.89 -3.20
N ILE A 628 -2.76 30.66 -3.58
CA ILE A 628 -1.54 29.99 -3.14
C ILE A 628 -0.34 30.81 -3.60
N GLY A 629 0.64 30.99 -2.72
CA GLY A 629 1.77 31.91 -2.92
C GLY A 629 1.56 33.32 -2.37
N SER A 630 0.34 33.64 -1.89
CA SER A 630 -0.03 34.92 -1.28
C SER A 630 -0.88 34.71 -0.01
N GLN A 631 -2.04 35.29 0.11
CA GLN A 631 -2.98 35.04 1.21
C GLN A 631 -3.94 33.92 0.84
N VAL A 632 -3.77 32.75 1.42
CA VAL A 632 -4.54 31.57 1.10
C VAL A 632 -5.98 31.68 1.56
N SER A 633 -6.92 31.18 0.77
CA SER A 633 -8.34 31.12 1.13
C SER A 633 -9.01 29.86 0.61
N GLY A 634 -9.73 29.15 1.47
CA GLY A 634 -10.42 27.89 1.15
C GLY A 634 -11.94 28.06 1.14
N GLY A 635 -12.61 27.16 0.41
CA GLY A 635 -14.06 27.07 0.39
C GLY A 635 -14.56 25.91 -0.47
N PHE A 636 -15.78 25.46 -0.19
CA PHE A 636 -16.41 24.39 -0.94
C PHE A 636 -16.99 24.92 -2.25
N ILE A 637 -16.86 24.13 -3.30
CA ILE A 637 -17.60 24.32 -4.56
C ILE A 637 -18.49 23.11 -4.82
N ASP A 638 -19.71 23.41 -5.26
CA ASP A 638 -20.71 22.41 -5.64
C ASP A 638 -20.53 22.06 -7.11
N LEU A 639 -20.35 20.80 -7.42
CA LEU A 639 -20.19 20.31 -8.79
C LEU A 639 -21.54 20.04 -9.48
N GLY A 640 -22.67 20.27 -8.79
CA GLY A 640 -24.00 20.01 -9.33
C GLY A 640 -24.33 18.53 -9.50
N THR A 641 -23.60 17.63 -8.83
CA THR A 641 -23.83 16.19 -8.86
C THR A 641 -24.48 15.72 -7.56
N SER A 642 -25.22 14.59 -7.61
CA SER A 642 -25.76 13.94 -6.42
C SER A 642 -24.82 12.91 -5.79
N ASN A 643 -23.54 12.93 -6.21
CA ASN A 643 -22.56 11.94 -5.74
C ASN A 643 -22.33 12.06 -4.23
N THR A 644 -22.51 10.95 -3.51
CA THR A 644 -22.32 10.83 -2.06
C THR A 644 -21.10 9.97 -1.69
N VAL A 645 -20.48 9.30 -2.66
CA VAL A 645 -19.26 8.53 -2.48
C VAL A 645 -18.07 9.48 -2.57
N PRO A 646 -17.03 9.34 -1.74
CA PRO A 646 -15.82 10.15 -1.86
C PRO A 646 -15.23 10.13 -3.28
N PHE A 647 -14.76 11.27 -3.74
CA PHE A 647 -13.89 11.28 -4.90
C PHE A 647 -12.59 10.57 -4.52
N SER A 648 -12.24 9.55 -5.29
CA SER A 648 -11.05 8.73 -5.07
C SER A 648 -9.84 9.25 -5.83
N HIS A 649 -10.07 10.11 -6.84
CA HIS A 649 -9.02 10.79 -7.59
C HIS A 649 -9.48 12.15 -8.09
N ILE A 650 -8.59 13.13 -8.07
CA ILE A 650 -8.76 14.43 -8.71
C ILE A 650 -7.50 14.67 -9.56
N ALA A 651 -7.70 15.01 -10.82
CA ALA A 651 -6.63 15.42 -11.73
C ALA A 651 -6.93 16.80 -12.31
N TRP A 652 -5.99 17.70 -12.22
CA TRP A 652 -6.04 18.97 -12.92
C TRP A 652 -5.48 18.81 -14.34
N SER A 653 -6.14 19.44 -15.30
CA SER A 653 -5.71 19.43 -16.69
C SER A 653 -4.58 20.42 -16.93
N GLN A 654 -3.42 19.94 -17.36
CA GLN A 654 -2.30 20.78 -17.81
C GLN A 654 -2.63 21.63 -19.06
N HIS A 655 -3.73 21.35 -19.74
CA HIS A 655 -4.25 22.15 -20.86
C HIS A 655 -5.14 23.31 -20.39
N SER A 656 -5.36 23.47 -19.09
CA SER A 656 -6.01 24.65 -18.48
C SER A 656 -5.26 25.93 -18.84
N THR A 657 -6.00 27.02 -18.95
CA THR A 657 -5.43 28.34 -19.24
C THR A 657 -5.59 29.28 -18.04
N LEU A 658 -4.84 30.37 -18.06
CA LEU A 658 -5.01 31.39 -17.02
C LEU A 658 -6.48 31.90 -17.01
N GLY A 659 -7.11 31.79 -15.84
CA GLY A 659 -8.51 32.17 -15.63
C GLY A 659 -9.53 31.09 -16.00
N ASN A 660 -9.08 29.89 -16.46
CA ASN A 660 -9.97 28.77 -16.77
C ASN A 660 -9.31 27.44 -16.38
N SER A 661 -9.83 26.78 -15.34
CA SER A 661 -9.36 25.47 -14.88
C SER A 661 -10.32 24.37 -15.28
N THR A 662 -9.78 23.29 -15.85
CA THR A 662 -10.49 22.02 -16.04
C THR A 662 -9.93 21.01 -15.06
N ILE A 663 -10.80 20.26 -14.38
CA ILE A 663 -10.41 19.12 -13.54
C ILE A 663 -11.22 17.87 -13.91
N PHE A 664 -10.65 16.71 -13.62
CA PHE A 664 -11.31 15.41 -13.69
C PHE A 664 -11.44 14.87 -12.28
N ALA A 665 -12.65 14.43 -11.90
CA ALA A 665 -12.95 13.92 -10.57
C ALA A 665 -13.54 12.51 -10.67
N GLY A 666 -12.75 11.51 -10.31
CA GLY A 666 -13.15 10.10 -10.26
C GLY A 666 -13.65 9.71 -8.88
N THR A 667 -14.58 8.76 -8.80
CA THR A 667 -15.18 8.30 -7.54
C THR A 667 -14.80 6.87 -7.22
N GLY A 668 -14.99 6.45 -5.95
CA GLY A 668 -14.82 5.08 -5.50
C GLY A 668 -15.84 4.07 -6.11
N SER A 669 -16.78 4.53 -6.91
CA SER A 669 -17.80 3.70 -7.59
C SER A 669 -17.66 3.64 -9.11
N GLY A 670 -16.59 4.23 -9.67
CA GLY A 670 -16.31 4.24 -11.10
C GLY A 670 -17.07 5.32 -11.89
N ARG A 671 -17.53 6.39 -11.24
CA ARG A 671 -17.98 7.58 -11.95
C ARG A 671 -16.79 8.49 -12.22
N LEU A 672 -16.77 9.12 -13.38
CA LEU A 672 -15.77 10.13 -13.73
C LEU A 672 -16.49 11.38 -14.23
N TYR A 673 -16.13 12.51 -13.65
CA TYR A 673 -16.66 13.82 -14.01
C TYR A 673 -15.56 14.69 -14.60
N LYS A 674 -15.84 15.27 -15.78
CA LYS A 674 -15.09 16.42 -16.30
C LYS A 674 -15.75 17.69 -15.80
N VAL A 675 -14.96 18.56 -15.18
CA VAL A 675 -15.44 19.83 -14.59
C VAL A 675 -14.68 20.98 -15.22
N GLU A 676 -15.34 21.68 -16.12
CA GLU A 676 -14.82 22.89 -16.75
C GLU A 676 -15.10 24.13 -15.88
N ASN A 677 -14.28 25.17 -15.99
CA ASN A 677 -14.39 26.41 -15.20
C ASN A 677 -14.41 26.17 -13.67
N ALA A 678 -13.68 25.15 -13.18
CA ALA A 678 -13.64 24.79 -11.78
C ALA A 678 -13.14 25.93 -10.85
N ASN A 679 -12.38 26.87 -11.39
CA ASN A 679 -11.88 28.06 -10.68
C ASN A 679 -12.96 29.13 -10.45
N THR A 680 -14.06 29.10 -11.19
CA THR A 680 -15.13 30.11 -11.13
C THR A 680 -16.49 29.47 -10.91
N SER A 681 -17.18 29.14 -11.99
CA SER A 681 -18.52 28.55 -12.02
C SER A 681 -18.46 27.20 -12.73
N PRO A 682 -18.36 26.10 -12.00
CA PRO A 682 -18.12 24.77 -12.59
C PRO A 682 -19.27 24.35 -13.50
N SER A 683 -18.90 23.77 -14.64
CA SER A 683 -19.79 23.03 -15.55
C SER A 683 -19.34 21.59 -15.56
N THR A 684 -20.18 20.70 -15.05
CA THR A 684 -19.83 19.30 -14.82
C THR A 684 -20.52 18.39 -15.83
N THR A 685 -19.75 17.51 -16.45
CA THR A 685 -20.23 16.45 -17.35
C THR A 685 -19.73 15.11 -16.85
N GLU A 686 -20.59 14.12 -16.71
CA GLU A 686 -20.21 12.75 -16.39
C GLU A 686 -19.76 12.06 -17.68
N ILE A 687 -18.57 11.44 -17.66
CA ILE A 687 -17.95 10.74 -18.79
C ILE A 687 -17.57 9.30 -18.40
N GLY A 688 -17.79 8.32 -19.28
CA GLY A 688 -17.32 6.94 -19.10
C GLY A 688 -18.09 6.03 -18.17
N SER A 689 -19.11 6.50 -17.43
CA SER A 689 -19.83 5.70 -16.44
C SER A 689 -20.54 4.47 -17.02
N SER A 690 -20.94 4.48 -18.29
CA SER A 690 -21.54 3.34 -18.97
C SER A 690 -20.54 2.21 -19.23
N ASP A 691 -19.26 2.49 -19.38
CA ASP A 691 -18.22 1.53 -19.76
C ASP A 691 -17.46 1.01 -18.53
N PHE A 692 -17.15 1.88 -17.58
CA PHE A 692 -16.32 1.63 -16.44
C PHE A 692 -16.83 0.56 -15.47
N PRO A 693 -15.96 -0.17 -14.78
CA PRO A 693 -16.33 -1.12 -13.72
C PRO A 693 -16.91 -0.42 -12.48
N LEU A 694 -17.46 -1.19 -11.56
CA LEU A 694 -17.86 -0.72 -10.23
C LEU A 694 -16.62 -0.74 -9.33
N ALA A 695 -15.77 0.25 -9.44
CA ALA A 695 -14.44 0.28 -8.83
C ALA A 695 -13.96 1.71 -8.58
N SER A 696 -12.95 1.87 -7.76
CA SER A 696 -12.32 3.17 -7.48
C SER A 696 -11.48 3.64 -8.66
N VAL A 697 -11.79 4.80 -9.21
CA VAL A 697 -10.91 5.50 -10.13
C VAL A 697 -9.66 5.90 -9.36
N SER A 698 -8.50 5.36 -9.74
CA SER A 698 -7.22 5.60 -9.04
C SER A 698 -6.37 6.67 -9.70
N ALA A 699 -6.44 6.82 -11.03
CA ALA A 699 -5.79 7.91 -11.73
C ALA A 699 -6.51 8.30 -13.02
N VAL A 700 -6.30 9.56 -13.41
CA VAL A 700 -6.66 10.10 -14.74
C VAL A 700 -5.41 10.77 -15.29
N ALA A 701 -4.73 10.11 -16.22
CA ALA A 701 -3.59 10.69 -16.92
C ALA A 701 -4.06 11.35 -18.23
N ILE A 702 -3.66 12.61 -18.43
CA ILE A 702 -4.10 13.45 -19.54
C ILE A 702 -2.96 13.48 -20.56
N GLY A 703 -3.27 13.12 -21.81
CA GLY A 703 -2.30 13.08 -22.91
C GLY A 703 -2.04 14.44 -23.53
N GLY A 704 -1.70 14.43 -24.81
CA GLY A 704 -1.42 15.67 -25.58
C GLY A 704 -2.62 16.63 -25.74
N SER A 705 -3.82 16.21 -25.35
CA SER A 705 -5.04 17.03 -25.22
C SER A 705 -6.00 16.37 -24.23
N GLU A 706 -7.04 17.07 -23.79
CA GLU A 706 -8.12 16.51 -22.96
C GLU A 706 -8.98 15.45 -23.70
N ASP A 707 -8.77 15.25 -25.01
CA ASP A 707 -9.42 14.17 -25.76
C ASP A 707 -8.75 12.81 -25.49
N THR A 708 -7.44 12.81 -25.14
CA THR A 708 -6.70 11.57 -24.84
C THR A 708 -6.57 11.44 -23.32
N LEU A 709 -7.32 10.48 -22.74
CA LEU A 709 -7.31 10.22 -21.31
C LEU A 709 -7.04 8.74 -21.08
N LEU A 710 -6.13 8.44 -20.15
CA LEU A 710 -5.91 7.12 -19.58
C LEU A 710 -6.48 7.11 -18.16
N VAL A 711 -7.41 6.19 -17.89
CA VAL A 711 -8.03 6.05 -16.56
C VAL A 711 -7.66 4.70 -15.99
N SER A 712 -7.23 4.68 -14.73
CA SER A 712 -6.93 3.45 -14.01
C SER A 712 -7.89 3.21 -12.84
N PHE A 713 -8.00 1.93 -12.45
CA PHE A 713 -8.81 1.47 -11.33
C PHE A 713 -7.95 0.60 -10.41
N SER A 714 -8.17 0.74 -9.10
CA SER A 714 -7.33 0.07 -8.10
C SER A 714 -8.00 -1.13 -7.42
N ASN A 715 -9.20 -1.53 -7.81
CA ASN A 715 -9.85 -2.70 -7.25
C ASN A 715 -9.41 -3.99 -7.95
N TYR A 716 -9.34 -5.09 -7.19
CA TYR A 716 -9.16 -6.42 -7.77
C TYR A 716 -10.40 -6.88 -8.56
N GLY A 717 -10.22 -7.80 -9.49
CA GLY A 717 -11.30 -8.47 -10.24
C GLY A 717 -12.00 -7.58 -11.26
N VAL A 718 -11.37 -6.50 -11.69
CA VAL A 718 -11.90 -5.57 -12.70
C VAL A 718 -10.85 -5.27 -13.78
N SER A 719 -11.29 -4.84 -14.95
CA SER A 719 -10.37 -4.26 -15.95
C SER A 719 -9.87 -2.91 -15.44
N SER A 720 -8.57 -2.83 -15.19
CA SER A 720 -7.95 -1.70 -14.48
C SER A 720 -7.57 -0.54 -15.39
N ILE A 721 -7.43 -0.74 -16.71
CA ILE A 721 -6.90 0.27 -17.64
C ILE A 721 -7.87 0.57 -18.76
N TRP A 722 -8.24 1.85 -18.88
CA TRP A 722 -9.16 2.35 -19.88
C TRP A 722 -8.62 3.58 -20.60
N LEU A 723 -8.77 3.63 -21.94
CA LEU A 723 -8.24 4.68 -22.78
C LEU A 723 -9.35 5.28 -23.64
N THR A 724 -9.36 6.59 -23.80
CA THR A 724 -10.18 7.32 -24.78
C THR A 724 -9.32 8.23 -25.65
N PHE A 725 -9.81 8.56 -26.85
CA PHE A 725 -9.22 9.54 -27.76
C PHE A 725 -10.20 10.66 -28.17
N ASP A 726 -11.38 10.68 -27.56
CA ASP A 726 -12.48 11.59 -27.90
C ASP A 726 -13.10 12.26 -26.65
N GLY A 727 -12.31 12.44 -25.60
CA GLY A 727 -12.69 13.14 -24.39
C GLY A 727 -13.66 12.38 -23.49
N GLY A 728 -13.79 11.08 -23.71
CA GLY A 728 -14.64 10.19 -22.91
C GLY A 728 -15.98 9.83 -23.55
N ASP A 729 -16.18 10.15 -24.82
CA ASP A 729 -17.36 9.69 -25.58
C ASP A 729 -17.32 8.18 -25.84
N ASN A 730 -16.12 7.62 -26.05
CA ASN A 730 -15.90 6.18 -26.22
C ASN A 730 -14.65 5.74 -25.43
N TRP A 731 -14.76 4.58 -24.79
CA TRP A 731 -13.67 4.02 -23.98
C TRP A 731 -13.26 2.63 -24.45
N MET A 732 -11.99 2.31 -24.32
CA MET A 732 -11.39 1.04 -24.72
C MET A 732 -10.56 0.48 -23.57
N GLU A 733 -10.73 -0.80 -23.27
CA GLU A 733 -9.87 -1.51 -22.32
C GLU A 733 -8.45 -1.63 -22.84
N ARG A 734 -7.46 -1.54 -21.95
CA ARG A 734 -6.03 -1.66 -22.26
C ARG A 734 -5.27 -2.46 -21.20
N GLU A 735 -5.93 -3.50 -20.69
CA GLU A 735 -5.40 -4.39 -19.65
C GLU A 735 -4.17 -5.18 -20.12
N GLY A 736 -4.24 -5.76 -21.33
CA GLY A 736 -3.19 -6.58 -21.90
C GLY A 736 -2.80 -7.76 -21.01
N ASN A 737 -1.51 -7.85 -20.69
CA ASN A 737 -0.95 -8.93 -19.85
C ASN A 737 -0.76 -8.55 -18.38
N LEU A 738 -1.36 -7.45 -17.92
CA LEU A 738 -1.28 -7.09 -16.50
C LEU A 738 -1.89 -8.20 -15.63
N PRO A 739 -1.27 -8.56 -14.50
CA PRO A 739 -1.91 -9.43 -13.52
C PRO A 739 -3.09 -8.72 -12.83
N ASP A 740 -4.01 -9.49 -12.28
CA ASP A 740 -5.11 -8.95 -11.47
C ASP A 740 -4.55 -8.39 -10.15
N MET A 741 -4.33 -7.08 -10.13
CA MET A 741 -3.75 -6.34 -9.00
C MET A 741 -4.20 -4.87 -9.03
N PRO A 742 -4.17 -4.16 -7.91
CA PRO A 742 -4.41 -2.73 -7.86
C PRO A 742 -3.45 -1.93 -8.75
N VAL A 743 -4.00 -1.13 -9.67
CA VAL A 743 -3.27 -0.07 -10.35
C VAL A 743 -3.58 1.24 -9.63
N ARG A 744 -2.61 1.79 -8.90
CA ARG A 744 -2.79 2.92 -7.97
C ARG A 744 -2.60 4.28 -8.61
N TRP A 745 -1.74 4.36 -9.62
CA TRP A 745 -1.47 5.59 -10.37
C TRP A 745 -1.09 5.27 -11.81
N ALA A 746 -1.30 6.24 -12.69
CA ALA A 746 -0.89 6.16 -14.09
C ALA A 746 -0.40 7.52 -14.58
N ILE A 747 0.64 7.52 -15.40
CA ILE A 747 1.11 8.69 -16.14
C ILE A 747 1.33 8.34 -17.62
N LEU A 748 1.15 9.34 -18.47
CA LEU A 748 1.49 9.28 -19.91
C LEU A 748 2.76 10.08 -20.16
N HIS A 749 3.62 9.58 -21.06
CA HIS A 749 4.79 10.33 -21.45
C HIS A 749 4.34 11.60 -22.22
N PRO A 750 4.79 12.81 -21.83
CA PRO A 750 4.27 14.07 -22.37
C PRO A 750 4.52 14.24 -23.88
N GLU A 751 5.59 13.65 -24.41
CA GLU A 751 5.95 13.73 -25.82
C GLU A 751 5.48 12.51 -26.64
N ASN A 752 5.00 11.44 -25.98
CA ASN A 752 4.52 10.23 -26.64
C ASN A 752 3.45 9.53 -25.81
N SER A 753 2.18 9.88 -25.98
CA SER A 753 1.06 9.28 -25.24
C SER A 753 0.82 7.78 -25.51
N ALA A 754 1.59 7.14 -26.40
CA ALA A 754 1.61 5.68 -26.53
C ALA A 754 2.47 5.01 -25.47
N GLN A 755 3.32 5.78 -24.76
CA GLN A 755 4.07 5.33 -23.60
C GLN A 755 3.29 5.66 -22.33
N ALA A 756 3.08 4.65 -21.50
CA ALA A 756 2.43 4.77 -20.22
C ALA A 756 3.25 4.09 -19.12
N MET A 757 3.17 4.64 -17.90
CA MET A 757 3.78 4.08 -16.70
C MET A 757 2.71 3.96 -15.63
N LEU A 758 2.66 2.81 -14.97
CA LEU A 758 1.69 2.48 -13.92
C LEU A 758 2.42 2.26 -12.59
N ALA A 759 1.85 2.82 -11.54
CA ALA A 759 2.16 2.46 -10.17
C ALA A 759 1.19 1.36 -9.72
N THR A 760 1.71 0.26 -9.19
CA THR A 760 0.91 -0.91 -8.86
C THR A 760 1.24 -1.47 -7.48
N GLU A 761 0.54 -2.51 -7.09
CA GLU A 761 0.83 -3.27 -5.88
C GLU A 761 2.17 -4.02 -5.95
N THR A 762 2.70 -4.28 -7.15
CA THR A 762 3.94 -5.03 -7.37
C THR A 762 4.99 -4.21 -8.12
N GLY A 763 5.11 -2.92 -7.81
CA GLY A 763 6.11 -2.04 -8.43
C GLY A 763 5.59 -1.28 -9.64
N ILE A 764 6.50 -0.90 -10.51
CA ILE A 764 6.24 -0.09 -11.70
C ILE A 764 6.09 -0.99 -12.92
N TRP A 765 5.07 -0.70 -13.73
CA TRP A 765 4.86 -1.34 -15.02
C TRP A 765 4.82 -0.30 -16.12
N THR A 766 5.45 -0.59 -17.23
CA THR A 766 5.50 0.33 -18.39
C THR A 766 5.06 -0.34 -19.66
N THR A 767 4.53 0.45 -20.60
CA THR A 767 4.32 0.05 -21.98
C THR A 767 4.67 1.20 -22.91
N ASN A 768 5.16 0.89 -24.09
CA ASN A 768 5.28 1.83 -25.20
C ASN A 768 4.25 1.55 -26.32
N MET A 769 3.32 0.65 -26.06
CA MET A 769 2.31 0.12 -26.99
C MET A 769 0.88 0.33 -26.50
N LEU A 770 0.62 1.37 -25.69
CA LEU A 770 -0.69 1.61 -25.06
C LEU A 770 -1.86 1.66 -26.08
N PHE A 771 -1.57 2.06 -27.33
CA PHE A 771 -2.60 2.22 -28.35
C PHE A 771 -3.00 0.90 -29.04
N GLU A 772 -2.23 -0.18 -28.84
CA GLU A 772 -2.59 -1.50 -29.32
C GLU A 772 -3.82 -2.03 -28.54
N GLU A 773 -4.58 -2.94 -29.13
CA GLU A 773 -5.75 -3.56 -28.51
C GLU A 773 -5.36 -4.35 -27.26
N GLU A 774 -4.23 -5.07 -27.33
CA GLU A 774 -3.62 -5.84 -26.26
C GLU A 774 -2.19 -5.29 -26.00
N PRO A 775 -2.03 -4.22 -25.21
CA PRO A 775 -0.71 -3.69 -24.92
C PRO A 775 0.13 -4.69 -24.12
N LEU A 776 1.42 -4.75 -24.38
CA LEU A 776 2.36 -5.50 -23.57
C LEU A 776 2.88 -4.59 -22.47
N TRP A 777 2.58 -4.96 -21.22
CA TRP A 777 3.10 -4.31 -20.02
C TRP A 777 4.30 -5.09 -19.50
N GLU A 778 5.34 -4.38 -19.14
CA GLU A 778 6.58 -4.93 -18.62
C GLU A 778 6.87 -4.34 -17.24
N PRO A 779 7.20 -5.17 -16.22
CA PRO A 779 7.68 -4.66 -14.95
C PRO A 779 9.04 -3.97 -15.13
N THR A 780 9.25 -2.83 -14.50
CA THR A 780 10.46 -1.99 -14.63
C THR A 780 10.87 -1.47 -13.25
N THR A 781 11.21 -2.39 -12.36
CA THR A 781 11.47 -2.13 -10.94
C THR A 781 12.94 -2.26 -10.54
N GLU A 782 13.87 -2.32 -11.49
CA GLU A 782 15.30 -2.44 -11.20
C GLU A 782 15.80 -1.32 -10.28
N GLY A 783 16.44 -1.69 -9.18
CA GLY A 783 16.89 -0.79 -8.12
C GLY A 783 15.86 -0.52 -7.02
N MET A 784 14.56 -0.78 -7.26
CA MET A 784 13.47 -0.52 -6.32
C MET A 784 12.89 -1.80 -5.71
N GLY A 785 12.80 -2.88 -6.50
CA GLY A 785 12.06 -4.09 -6.16
C GLY A 785 10.54 -3.96 -6.38
N ASN A 786 9.84 -5.08 -6.14
CA ASN A 786 8.40 -5.21 -6.38
C ASN A 786 7.56 -4.68 -5.20
N VAL A 787 7.84 -3.47 -4.73
CA VAL A 787 7.14 -2.80 -3.64
C VAL A 787 5.88 -2.10 -4.15
N ARG A 788 4.87 -1.94 -3.29
CA ARG A 788 3.68 -1.11 -3.55
C ARG A 788 4.09 0.35 -3.84
N ILE A 789 3.56 0.90 -4.92
CA ILE A 789 3.75 2.31 -5.32
C ILE A 789 2.41 3.03 -5.25
N ASP A 790 2.33 4.09 -4.48
CA ASP A 790 1.08 4.84 -4.30
C ASP A 790 0.92 6.01 -5.28
N MET A 791 2.02 6.64 -5.70
CA MET A 791 1.95 7.80 -6.60
C MET A 791 3.18 7.88 -7.51
N LEU A 792 2.93 8.41 -8.72
CA LEU A 792 3.95 8.84 -9.68
C LEU A 792 3.74 10.31 -10.02
N ARG A 793 4.83 11.08 -10.11
CA ARG A 793 4.81 12.41 -10.72
C ARG A 793 6.03 12.59 -11.62
N MET A 794 5.88 13.40 -12.67
CA MET A 794 6.95 13.65 -13.63
C MET A 794 7.29 15.13 -13.68
N ARG A 795 8.58 15.45 -13.61
CA ARG A 795 9.14 16.76 -13.90
C ARG A 795 9.31 16.91 -15.41
N LEU A 796 8.53 17.81 -16.02
CA LEU A 796 8.48 17.97 -17.47
C LEU A 796 9.75 18.57 -18.09
N SER A 797 10.60 19.24 -17.28
CA SER A 797 11.80 19.92 -17.77
C SER A 797 12.96 18.98 -18.15
N ASP A 798 12.97 17.74 -17.60
CA ASP A 798 14.03 16.75 -17.85
C ASP A 798 13.55 15.30 -17.75
N ASN A 799 12.22 15.09 -17.81
CA ASN A 799 11.58 13.78 -17.78
C ASN A 799 11.90 12.93 -16.52
N THR A 800 12.32 13.56 -15.44
CA THR A 800 12.53 12.86 -14.17
C THR A 800 11.19 12.46 -13.56
N VAL A 801 11.00 11.18 -13.27
CA VAL A 801 9.83 10.63 -12.58
C VAL A 801 10.20 10.35 -11.14
N ILE A 802 9.36 10.79 -10.20
CA ILE A 802 9.39 10.37 -8.80
C ILE A 802 8.32 9.30 -8.57
N ALA A 803 8.70 8.25 -7.83
CA ALA A 803 7.81 7.21 -7.33
C ALA A 803 7.77 7.25 -5.80
N ALA A 804 6.57 7.37 -5.24
CA ALA A 804 6.32 7.29 -3.80
C ALA A 804 5.95 5.85 -3.43
N THR A 805 6.83 5.17 -2.68
CA THR A 805 6.64 3.76 -2.32
C THR A 805 6.08 3.62 -0.92
N HIS A 806 5.34 2.56 -0.70
CA HIS A 806 4.83 2.22 0.62
C HIS A 806 5.75 1.17 1.28
N GLY A 807 6.93 1.61 1.76
CA GLY A 807 7.88 0.76 2.47
C GLY A 807 9.32 0.74 1.95
N ARG A 808 9.65 1.53 0.90
CA ARG A 808 11.03 1.65 0.37
C ARG A 808 11.44 3.08 0.09
N GLY A 809 10.72 4.07 0.62
CA GLY A 809 11.03 5.49 0.45
C GLY A 809 10.63 6.08 -0.90
N LEU A 810 11.34 7.10 -1.34
CA LEU A 810 11.14 7.75 -2.63
C LEU A 810 12.21 7.29 -3.63
N PHE A 811 11.79 7.08 -4.86
CA PHE A 811 12.70 6.73 -5.97
C PHE A 811 12.55 7.70 -7.12
N THR A 812 13.62 7.84 -7.90
CA THR A 812 13.59 8.62 -9.14
C THR A 812 14.21 7.84 -10.29
N THR A 813 13.73 8.13 -11.50
CA THR A 813 14.33 7.70 -12.75
C THR A 813 14.13 8.76 -13.82
N VAL A 814 14.92 8.73 -14.88
CA VAL A 814 14.68 9.55 -16.07
C VAL A 814 13.95 8.70 -17.10
N TRP A 815 12.73 9.10 -17.44
CA TRP A 815 11.91 8.38 -18.40
C TRP A 815 12.02 9.02 -19.79
N GLU A 816 12.95 8.51 -20.59
CA GLU A 816 13.21 9.02 -21.92
C GLU A 816 12.08 8.63 -22.89
N LYS A 817 11.81 9.53 -23.83
CA LYS A 817 10.96 9.23 -24.97
C LYS A 817 11.59 8.13 -25.79
N ASP A 818 10.89 7.03 -26.00
CA ASP A 818 11.32 6.01 -26.92
C ASP A 818 11.37 6.57 -28.35
N VAL A 819 12.57 6.71 -28.85
CA VAL A 819 12.80 6.93 -30.27
C VAL A 819 12.91 5.56 -30.90
N TYR A 820 11.90 5.15 -31.66
CA TYR A 820 12.00 3.92 -32.43
C TYR A 820 13.15 4.05 -33.45
N THR A 821 14.34 3.61 -33.05
CA THR A 821 15.41 3.34 -34.01
C THR A 821 15.21 1.92 -34.51
N PHE A 822 14.79 1.80 -35.76
CA PHE A 822 14.76 0.50 -36.45
C PHE A 822 16.20 0.01 -36.65
N GLU A 823 16.74 -0.76 -35.72
CA GLU A 823 17.86 -1.64 -35.99
C GLU A 823 17.29 -2.92 -36.63
N SER A 824 17.78 -3.19 -37.87
CA SER A 824 17.37 -4.33 -38.65
C SER A 824 17.97 -5.62 -38.10
N GLU A 825 17.25 -6.30 -37.19
CA GLU A 825 17.39 -7.75 -37.02
C GLU A 825 16.03 -8.40 -36.84
N GLY A 826 15.57 -9.10 -37.88
CA GLY A 826 14.59 -10.18 -37.83
C GLY A 826 13.15 -9.80 -37.52
N GLN A 827 12.45 -9.15 -38.46
CA GLN A 827 11.00 -9.21 -38.68
C GLN A 827 10.05 -9.39 -37.49
N LYS A 828 9.57 -8.29 -36.93
CA LYS A 828 8.14 -8.07 -36.68
C LYS A 828 7.80 -6.66 -37.18
N ASN A 829 7.16 -6.58 -38.35
CA ASN A 829 6.66 -5.34 -38.92
C ASN A 829 5.56 -4.76 -38.01
N MET A 830 5.88 -3.79 -37.20
CA MET A 830 4.88 -2.91 -36.60
C MET A 830 4.51 -1.86 -37.65
N ALA A 831 3.22 -1.71 -37.93
CA ALA A 831 2.74 -0.84 -38.99
C ALA A 831 2.98 0.63 -38.65
N ALA A 832 3.88 1.29 -39.36
CA ALA A 832 4.10 2.74 -39.31
C ALA A 832 2.83 3.55 -39.67
N PHE A 833 1.82 2.86 -40.13
CA PHE A 833 0.47 3.38 -40.36
C PHE A 833 -0.58 2.29 -40.14
N THR A 834 -1.79 2.69 -39.83
CA THR A 834 -2.95 1.81 -39.73
C THR A 834 -3.96 2.13 -40.80
N VAL A 835 -4.64 1.10 -41.29
CA VAL A 835 -5.72 1.23 -42.28
C VAL A 835 -7.03 0.74 -41.66
N TYR A 836 -8.08 1.55 -41.72
CA TYR A 836 -9.39 1.22 -41.17
C TYR A 836 -10.53 1.80 -42.01
N PRO A 837 -11.70 1.14 -42.07
CA PRO A 837 -11.92 -0.23 -41.68
C PRO A 837 -11.10 -1.21 -42.54
N ASN A 838 -10.78 -2.36 -42.01
CA ASN A 838 -10.20 -3.47 -42.76
C ASN A 838 -10.77 -4.78 -42.20
N PRO A 839 -11.70 -5.45 -42.86
CA PRO A 839 -12.10 -5.31 -44.28
C PRO A 839 -12.74 -3.96 -44.67
N VAL A 840 -12.55 -3.57 -45.92
CA VAL A 840 -13.01 -2.29 -46.49
C VAL A 840 -14.04 -2.52 -47.58
N THR A 841 -15.14 -1.74 -47.58
CA THR A 841 -16.13 -1.71 -48.68
C THR A 841 -15.77 -0.68 -49.78
N ASP A 842 -15.88 0.61 -49.45
CA ASP A 842 -15.70 1.67 -50.44
C ASP A 842 -14.49 2.57 -50.20
N PHE A 843 -14.19 2.85 -48.93
CA PHE A 843 -13.16 3.78 -48.48
C PHE A 843 -12.36 3.21 -47.35
N VAL A 844 -11.07 3.43 -47.36
CA VAL A 844 -10.18 3.12 -46.23
C VAL A 844 -9.55 4.41 -45.72
N GLY A 845 -9.52 4.58 -44.41
CA GLY A 845 -8.76 5.61 -43.73
C GLY A 845 -7.32 5.10 -43.53
N LEU A 846 -6.34 5.89 -43.85
CA LEU A 846 -4.93 5.66 -43.57
C LEU A 846 -4.52 6.66 -42.50
N LYS A 847 -4.22 6.16 -41.31
CA LYS A 847 -3.75 6.95 -40.17
C LYS A 847 -2.27 6.67 -39.98
N THR A 848 -1.45 7.69 -39.92
CA THR A 848 0.00 7.56 -39.79
C THR A 848 0.56 8.64 -38.90
N HIS A 849 1.68 8.33 -38.26
CA HIS A 849 2.52 9.28 -37.53
C HIS A 849 3.73 9.73 -38.35
N LEU A 850 3.84 9.26 -39.61
CA LEU A 850 4.92 9.64 -40.48
C LEU A 850 4.74 11.10 -40.95
N GLU A 851 5.84 11.82 -41.11
CA GLU A 851 5.90 13.18 -41.65
C GLU A 851 6.75 13.22 -42.91
N GLY A 852 6.33 14.03 -43.90
CA GLY A 852 7.04 14.22 -45.14
C GLY A 852 6.35 13.62 -46.36
N ASP A 853 7.10 13.53 -47.46
CA ASP A 853 6.62 13.01 -48.78
C ASP A 853 6.77 11.49 -48.84
N PHE A 854 5.66 10.81 -49.15
CA PHE A 854 5.63 9.36 -49.33
C PHE A 854 4.93 8.97 -50.62
N ASP A 855 5.45 7.94 -51.28
CA ASP A 855 4.79 7.25 -52.37
C ASP A 855 3.88 6.14 -51.80
N LEU A 856 2.56 6.30 -51.99
CA LEU A 856 1.57 5.29 -51.61
C LEU A 856 1.23 4.44 -52.84
N GLN A 857 1.35 3.13 -52.73
CA GLN A 857 0.96 2.16 -53.76
C GLN A 857 0.06 1.09 -53.17
N ILE A 858 -1.01 0.73 -53.92
CA ILE A 858 -1.79 -0.48 -53.62
C ILE A 858 -1.51 -1.47 -54.74
N LEU A 859 -1.14 -2.69 -54.34
CA LEU A 859 -0.80 -3.79 -55.25
C LEU A 859 -1.83 -4.93 -55.10
N ASP A 860 -2.18 -5.59 -56.17
CA ASP A 860 -2.88 -6.86 -56.12
C ASP A 860 -1.94 -8.00 -55.65
N MET A 861 -2.50 -9.19 -55.46
CA MET A 861 -1.70 -10.34 -55.01
C MET A 861 -0.74 -10.90 -56.05
N GLN A 862 -0.78 -10.40 -57.29
CA GLN A 862 0.17 -10.69 -58.35
C GLN A 862 1.29 -9.62 -58.43
N GLY A 863 1.28 -8.62 -57.55
CA GLY A 863 2.26 -7.55 -57.52
C GLY A 863 2.01 -6.40 -58.47
N LYS A 864 0.87 -6.37 -59.18
CA LYS A 864 0.49 -5.29 -60.07
C LYS A 864 -0.02 -4.09 -59.24
N ILE A 865 0.53 -2.91 -59.54
CA ILE A 865 0.09 -1.67 -58.92
C ILE A 865 -1.30 -1.30 -59.46
N VAL A 866 -2.31 -1.23 -58.56
CA VAL A 866 -3.69 -0.86 -58.88
C VAL A 866 -4.02 0.56 -58.44
N LEU A 867 -3.22 1.16 -57.59
CA LEU A 867 -3.29 2.56 -57.19
C LEU A 867 -1.90 3.07 -56.86
N ASN A 868 -1.55 4.29 -57.35
CA ASN A 868 -0.28 4.96 -57.03
C ASN A 868 -0.54 6.45 -56.80
N ARG A 869 -0.07 7.00 -55.66
CA ARG A 869 -0.23 8.39 -55.27
C ARG A 869 0.99 8.87 -54.48
N LYS A 870 1.37 10.13 -54.68
CA LYS A 870 2.24 10.83 -53.73
C LYS A 870 1.41 11.47 -52.62
N LEU A 871 1.81 11.29 -51.39
CA LEU A 871 1.16 11.83 -50.23
C LEU A 871 2.17 12.61 -49.40
N PHE A 872 1.73 13.77 -48.93
CA PHE A 872 2.50 14.54 -47.96
C PHE A 872 1.80 14.43 -46.60
N PHE A 873 2.50 13.90 -45.62
CA PHE A 873 1.98 13.79 -44.24
C PHE A 873 2.50 14.95 -43.40
N GLN A 874 1.59 15.64 -42.73
CA GLN A 874 1.85 16.52 -41.57
C GLN A 874 1.39 15.79 -40.33
N THR A 875 1.95 16.16 -39.21
CA THR A 875 1.61 15.57 -37.90
C THR A 875 0.10 15.32 -37.74
N ARG A 876 -0.30 14.04 -37.57
CA ARG A 876 -1.69 13.56 -37.34
C ARG A 876 -2.66 13.74 -38.53
N ASN A 877 -2.33 13.34 -39.72
CA ASN A 877 -3.30 13.31 -40.82
C ASN A 877 -3.89 11.90 -41.01
N THR A 878 -5.21 11.83 -41.07
CA THR A 878 -5.94 10.68 -41.61
C THR A 878 -6.25 10.97 -43.06
N ILE A 879 -5.74 10.14 -43.97
CA ILE A 879 -6.02 10.26 -45.40
C ILE A 879 -7.07 9.21 -45.75
N ARG A 880 -8.12 9.63 -46.43
CA ARG A 880 -9.16 8.76 -46.98
C ARG A 880 -8.86 8.37 -48.38
N LEU A 881 -8.76 7.07 -48.66
CA LEU A 881 -8.55 6.49 -49.97
C LEU A 881 -9.85 5.90 -50.51
N ASP A 882 -10.23 6.25 -51.74
CA ASP A 882 -11.38 5.67 -52.42
C ASP A 882 -10.94 4.39 -53.14
N LEU A 883 -11.50 3.26 -52.72
CA LEU A 883 -11.25 1.90 -53.22
C LEU A 883 -12.45 1.30 -53.98
N LYS A 884 -13.48 2.10 -54.32
CA LYS A 884 -14.69 1.65 -54.98
C LYS A 884 -14.40 0.97 -56.32
N HIS A 885 -13.32 1.36 -56.97
CA HIS A 885 -12.91 0.82 -58.29
C HIS A 885 -12.18 -0.51 -58.20
N LEU A 886 -11.83 -0.97 -57.00
CA LEU A 886 -11.17 -2.25 -56.76
C LEU A 886 -12.22 -3.37 -56.62
N SER A 887 -11.93 -4.52 -57.16
CA SER A 887 -12.72 -5.74 -56.99
C SER A 887 -12.54 -6.29 -55.56
N SER A 888 -13.53 -7.05 -55.10
CA SER A 888 -13.36 -7.80 -53.85
C SER A 888 -12.14 -8.71 -53.90
N GLY A 889 -11.31 -8.68 -52.87
CA GLY A 889 -10.08 -9.44 -52.80
C GLY A 889 -9.03 -8.89 -51.83
N GLN A 890 -7.87 -9.50 -51.83
CA GLN A 890 -6.75 -9.09 -50.98
C GLN A 890 -5.80 -8.19 -51.77
N TYR A 891 -5.34 -7.14 -51.10
CA TYR A 891 -4.41 -6.15 -51.63
C TYR A 891 -3.31 -5.87 -50.62
N VAL A 892 -2.19 -5.36 -51.11
CA VAL A 892 -1.07 -4.89 -50.29
C VAL A 892 -0.96 -3.38 -50.45
N LEU A 893 -1.11 -2.61 -49.39
CA LEU A 893 -0.79 -1.19 -49.34
C LEU A 893 0.68 -1.04 -48.99
N ARG A 894 1.42 -0.32 -49.81
CA ARG A 894 2.82 0.02 -49.60
C ARG A 894 2.97 1.53 -49.54
N LEU A 895 3.64 1.99 -48.48
CA LEU A 895 4.00 3.37 -48.27
C LEU A 895 5.53 3.47 -48.23
N SER A 896 6.15 4.30 -49.07
CA SER A 896 7.62 4.40 -49.12
C SER A 896 8.10 5.82 -49.38
N ASP A 897 9.25 6.15 -48.81
CA ASP A 897 10.08 7.31 -49.17
C ASP A 897 11.46 6.85 -49.63
N ASP A 898 12.43 7.77 -49.75
CA ASP A 898 13.78 7.44 -50.24
C ASP A 898 14.57 6.53 -49.28
N ASN A 899 14.16 6.40 -47.99
CA ASN A 899 14.92 5.72 -46.95
C ASN A 899 14.20 4.50 -46.34
N GLN A 900 12.86 4.43 -46.46
CA GLN A 900 12.06 3.43 -45.73
C GLN A 900 10.83 2.99 -46.52
N GLN A 901 10.37 1.77 -46.27
CA GLN A 901 9.20 1.20 -46.89
C GLN A 901 8.37 0.45 -45.86
N PHE A 902 7.06 0.72 -45.87
CA PHE A 902 6.08 0.09 -44.97
C PHE A 902 5.01 -0.62 -45.78
N ILE A 903 4.53 -1.74 -45.28
CA ILE A 903 3.57 -2.60 -45.97
C ILE A 903 2.46 -3.04 -45.03
N GLN A 904 1.20 -2.92 -45.49
CA GLN A 904 0.04 -3.45 -44.77
C GLN A 904 -0.95 -4.14 -45.72
N LYS A 905 -1.55 -5.23 -45.30
CA LYS A 905 -2.59 -5.97 -46.03
C LYS A 905 -3.94 -5.28 -45.93
N ILE A 906 -4.65 -5.17 -47.04
CA ILE A 906 -6.05 -4.71 -47.12
C ILE A 906 -6.93 -5.84 -47.65
N ILE A 907 -8.11 -6.02 -47.06
CA ILE A 907 -9.15 -6.91 -47.54
C ILE A 907 -10.30 -6.05 -48.05
N LYS A 908 -10.57 -6.09 -49.36
CA LYS A 908 -11.70 -5.42 -50.01
C LYS A 908 -12.88 -6.39 -50.09
N GLU A 909 -14.03 -5.99 -49.52
CA GLU A 909 -15.32 -6.70 -49.61
C GLU A 909 -16.13 -6.27 -50.81
#